data_0cfef890cec12d46e1d8983f25dccfd7
#
_entry.id   0cfef890cec12d46e1d8983f25dccfd7
#
_cell.length_a   1.000
_cell.length_b   1.000
_cell.length_c   1.000
_cell.angle_alpha   90.00
_cell.angle_beta   90.00
_cell.angle_gamma   90.00
#
_symmetry.space_group_name_H-M   'P 1'
#
loop_
_entity.id
_entity.type
_entity.pdbx_description
1 polymer ?
#
loop_
_entity_poly.entity_id
_entity_poly.type
_entity_poly.pdbx_seq_one_letter_code
_entity_poly.pdbx_strand_id
1 'polypeptide(L)'
;MRLFSLIILWNFSLWFLAMNCAAEVQLTSPLQTVSAIPSHPGQNRFSILVWPYKTDILRDFELYRKLGIRGFQIDRGAGQEKKVEFSIKQNIPYYVGHAADKGFLHLTRNNRKAVTNQHGLVIRPHSLADPRTLAKMKDHLRRNVTATKKGRVLAYAFDDEISLGRMTNPCDVDIHPLSLQWFRKWLEKEYSSIERLNLQWETLYDGFDTVMPQSFEQVRKNTKKPLSRWNLSRWMDFRHFMDFQFAAVLSELVLYTNTLAPGIPAGFVGGQGPGPWGGYDYAMLCRAVQWMEAYDIHGTNEILRSWWNADRRLRMQTFFSSKNPKLDSWFLWYYMVHGNQAVIAWPEDWFHTGGGDIAPHILANKQTFKEIQGEISKYIVNPKTLSDPDPIGIYYSHPSIQAGWAMDAIVHGKTWIKRTGTLDNENQTMGVLRKVWCKTLEDLGFQYDFVSYLDVEEAKVNLNKRFRVIILPKTVCLSNKEADALREFVEKGGVLIADYLCGILDEHGKGRSQGVLDDLFGVVREESAGYMNGKGLTEIDGEKYKKPYLQRFTYYKNARRYKEIVVFERGTRDSRGANTLMENTLKKGRAVYLNLSPLEYWNHVRRFSIYGHEWRKIISDILSSSGLQPRVRVYENGNSPNMIETLWWKHNDKQYLCIVKNPTEKKELAKLGDAIEGITGQTVNILMKFPNPVELTNLRTMKQLGKGRDFHDHFNPWEANVYWVKDKTFQ
;
A
#
# COMPACT_ATOMS: atom_id res chain seq x y z
N MET A 1 50.49 37.11 28.29
CA MET A 1 49.70 35.85 28.35
C MET A 1 48.17 36.03 28.56
N ARG A 2 47.61 37.21 28.70
CA ARG A 2 46.14 37.40 28.86
C ARG A 2 45.39 37.79 27.56
N LEU A 3 46.07 38.20 26.51
CA LEU A 3 45.42 38.55 25.22
C LEU A 3 45.20 37.34 24.30
N PHE A 4 45.96 36.29 24.44
CA PHE A 4 45.81 35.07 23.59
C PHE A 4 44.62 34.20 24.00
N SER A 5 44.19 34.23 25.27
CA SER A 5 43.06 33.46 25.78
C SER A 5 41.68 34.01 25.38
N LEU A 6 41.59 35.33 25.10
CA LEU A 6 40.33 35.95 24.70
C LEU A 6 39.99 35.73 23.20
N ILE A 7 41.00 35.62 22.34
CA ILE A 7 40.78 35.38 20.90
C ILE A 7 40.35 33.94 20.63
N ILE A 8 40.83 32.97 21.41
CA ILE A 8 40.40 31.56 21.26
C ILE A 8 38.96 31.35 21.74
N LEU A 9 38.52 32.01 22.81
CA LEU A 9 37.16 31.94 23.31
C LEU A 9 36.18 32.64 22.37
N TRP A 10 36.57 33.72 21.69
CA TRP A 10 35.69 34.41 20.74
C TRP A 10 35.51 33.65 19.43
N ASN A 11 36.56 32.95 18.95
CA ASN A 11 36.44 32.09 17.77
C ASN A 11 35.62 30.80 18.04
N PHE A 12 35.69 30.25 19.24
CA PHE A 12 34.83 29.12 19.63
C PHE A 12 33.33 29.53 19.77
N SER A 13 33.04 30.71 20.28
CA SER A 13 31.66 31.21 20.41
C SER A 13 31.05 31.55 19.04
N LEU A 14 31.82 32.11 18.11
CA LEU A 14 31.39 32.39 16.74
C LEU A 14 31.20 31.09 15.93
N TRP A 15 32.04 30.07 16.18
CA TRP A 15 31.89 28.77 15.54
C TRP A 15 30.64 27.99 16.05
N PHE A 16 30.35 28.09 17.35
CA PHE A 16 29.15 27.53 17.96
C PHE A 16 27.87 28.26 17.52
N LEU A 17 27.93 29.58 17.37
CA LEU A 17 26.82 30.38 16.84
C LEU A 17 26.58 30.13 15.34
N ALA A 18 27.64 29.98 14.56
CA ALA A 18 27.53 29.64 13.13
C ALA A 18 27.00 28.20 12.89
N MET A 19 27.36 27.24 13.75
CA MET A 19 26.80 25.89 13.69
C MET A 19 25.33 25.83 14.11
N ASN A 20 24.89 26.66 15.08
CA ASN A 20 23.50 26.71 15.48
C ASN A 20 22.61 27.44 14.45
N CYS A 21 23.08 28.52 13.81
CA CYS A 21 22.29 29.19 12.77
C CYS A 21 22.14 28.36 11.48
N ALA A 22 23.10 27.53 11.11
CA ALA A 22 22.99 26.67 9.93
C ALA A 22 22.12 25.42 10.16
N ALA A 23 21.98 24.98 11.42
CA ALA A 23 21.16 23.79 11.78
C ALA A 23 19.66 24.13 11.95
N GLU A 24 19.32 25.38 12.26
CA GLU A 24 17.93 25.77 12.54
C GLU A 24 17.02 25.80 11.31
N VAL A 25 17.56 26.02 10.14
CA VAL A 25 16.76 26.20 8.90
C VAL A 25 16.25 24.86 8.31
N GLN A 26 16.87 23.72 8.62
CA GLN A 26 16.51 22.42 8.00
C GLN A 26 15.59 21.52 8.83
N LEU A 27 15.47 21.74 10.15
CA LEU A 27 14.72 20.85 11.05
C LEU A 27 13.19 21.07 11.07
N THR A 28 12.67 22.02 10.28
CA THR A 28 11.26 22.43 10.33
C THR A 28 10.55 22.40 8.98
N SER A 29 11.14 21.79 7.96
CA SER A 29 10.46 21.68 6.66
C SER A 29 9.19 20.84 6.82
N PRO A 30 8.01 21.37 6.46
CA PRO A 30 6.80 20.55 6.41
C PRO A 30 6.99 19.44 5.37
N LEU A 31 6.24 18.36 5.51
CA LEU A 31 6.15 17.35 4.43
C LEU A 31 5.69 18.08 3.16
N GLN A 32 6.55 18.16 2.17
CA GLN A 32 6.23 18.79 0.91
C GLN A 32 5.57 17.76 -0.01
N THR A 33 4.36 18.04 -0.45
CA THR A 33 3.75 17.29 -1.53
C THR A 33 4.50 17.64 -2.82
N VAL A 34 5.28 16.70 -3.34
CA VAL A 34 6.02 16.90 -4.58
C VAL A 34 5.09 16.86 -5.78
N SER A 35 5.30 17.76 -6.73
CA SER A 35 4.55 17.77 -7.98
C SER A 35 4.76 16.48 -8.75
N ALA A 36 3.69 15.95 -9.31
CA ALA A 36 3.77 14.80 -10.19
C ALA A 36 4.59 15.14 -11.45
N ILE A 37 5.46 14.21 -11.84
CA ILE A 37 6.01 14.18 -13.18
C ILE A 37 5.31 13.01 -13.86
N PRO A 38 4.39 13.24 -14.79
CA PRO A 38 3.74 12.17 -15.54
C PRO A 38 4.78 11.31 -16.25
N SER A 39 4.50 10.02 -16.35
CA SER A 39 5.36 9.11 -17.11
C SER A 39 5.66 9.71 -18.51
N HIS A 40 6.93 9.64 -18.89
CA HIS A 40 7.43 10.26 -20.12
C HIS A 40 6.55 9.90 -21.34
N PRO A 41 6.28 10.82 -22.28
CA PRO A 41 5.44 10.56 -23.45
C PRO A 41 5.86 9.33 -24.28
N GLY A 42 7.12 8.88 -24.18
CA GLY A 42 7.61 7.64 -24.78
C GLY A 42 7.23 6.36 -24.03
N GLN A 43 6.60 6.46 -22.84
CA GLN A 43 6.14 5.33 -22.02
C GLN A 43 4.64 5.07 -22.17
N ASN A 44 4.14 5.10 -23.39
CA ASN A 44 2.74 4.78 -23.67
C ASN A 44 2.46 3.27 -23.80
N ARG A 45 3.42 2.43 -23.43
CA ARG A 45 3.33 0.97 -23.46
C ARG A 45 3.91 0.40 -22.17
N PHE A 46 3.40 -0.74 -21.78
CA PHE A 46 3.96 -1.52 -20.69
C PHE A 46 5.41 -1.93 -21.03
N SER A 47 6.28 -1.90 -20.04
CA SER A 47 7.69 -2.25 -20.22
C SER A 47 8.13 -3.30 -19.21
N ILE A 48 9.00 -4.19 -19.65
CA ILE A 48 9.74 -5.09 -18.78
C ILE A 48 11.15 -4.51 -18.67
N LEU A 49 11.49 -4.05 -17.47
CA LEU A 49 12.82 -3.57 -17.13
C LEU A 49 13.57 -4.68 -16.43
N VAL A 50 14.87 -4.76 -16.61
CA VAL A 50 15.68 -5.81 -15.99
C VAL A 50 16.66 -5.22 -15.01
N TRP A 51 16.74 -5.80 -13.83
CA TRP A 51 17.81 -5.57 -12.87
C TRP A 51 18.90 -6.63 -13.08
N PRO A 52 20.00 -6.31 -13.77
CA PRO A 52 21.00 -7.31 -14.15
C PRO A 52 21.92 -7.67 -12.98
N TYR A 53 21.43 -8.35 -11.95
CA TYR A 53 22.19 -8.71 -10.77
C TYR A 53 23.31 -9.73 -11.06
N LYS A 54 22.98 -10.84 -11.71
CA LYS A 54 23.94 -11.87 -12.14
C LYS A 54 24.27 -11.85 -13.63
N THR A 55 23.64 -10.94 -14.33
CA THR A 55 23.82 -10.74 -15.77
C THR A 55 24.48 -9.39 -16.03
N ASP A 56 24.93 -9.14 -17.24
CA ASP A 56 25.50 -7.83 -17.62
C ASP A 56 24.89 -7.38 -18.95
N ILE A 57 24.37 -6.16 -18.99
CA ILE A 57 23.73 -5.61 -20.18
C ILE A 57 24.67 -5.58 -21.38
N LEU A 58 25.96 -5.32 -21.17
CA LEU A 58 26.94 -5.23 -22.27
C LEU A 58 27.20 -6.61 -22.89
N ARG A 59 27.19 -7.66 -22.07
CA ARG A 59 27.41 -9.06 -22.50
C ARG A 59 26.15 -9.70 -23.01
N ASP A 60 25.02 -9.55 -22.30
CA ASP A 60 23.84 -10.40 -22.44
C ASP A 60 22.72 -9.70 -23.25
N PHE A 61 22.97 -8.49 -23.80
CA PHE A 61 21.97 -7.69 -24.47
C PHE A 61 21.21 -8.43 -25.59
N GLU A 62 21.91 -9.22 -26.39
CA GLU A 62 21.29 -9.96 -27.48
C GLU A 62 20.28 -11.01 -27.01
N LEU A 63 20.51 -11.64 -25.83
CA LEU A 63 19.57 -12.55 -25.22
C LEU A 63 18.30 -11.83 -24.77
N TYR A 64 18.47 -10.67 -24.13
CA TYR A 64 17.34 -9.83 -23.75
C TYR A 64 16.55 -9.33 -24.97
N ARG A 65 17.25 -8.93 -26.01
CA ARG A 65 16.62 -8.50 -27.29
C ARG A 65 15.81 -9.60 -27.94
N LYS A 66 16.28 -10.88 -27.92
CA LYS A 66 15.55 -12.04 -28.40
C LYS A 66 14.24 -12.27 -27.64
N LEU A 67 14.19 -11.91 -26.36
CA LEU A 67 12.99 -11.94 -25.52
C LEU A 67 12.08 -10.71 -25.70
N GLY A 68 12.52 -9.69 -26.43
CA GLY A 68 11.79 -8.44 -26.59
C GLY A 68 11.95 -7.47 -25.43
N ILE A 69 12.89 -7.72 -24.51
CA ILE A 69 13.20 -6.83 -23.39
C ILE A 69 13.90 -5.58 -23.91
N ARG A 70 13.47 -4.40 -23.45
CA ARG A 70 13.91 -3.10 -23.99
C ARG A 70 14.34 -2.09 -22.93
N GLY A 71 14.44 -2.46 -21.66
CA GLY A 71 14.82 -1.54 -20.60
C GLY A 71 15.61 -2.21 -19.50
N PHE A 72 16.45 -1.43 -18.82
CA PHE A 72 17.39 -1.95 -17.85
C PHE A 72 17.56 -1.01 -16.66
N GLN A 73 18.11 -1.55 -15.58
CA GLN A 73 18.73 -0.74 -14.54
C GLN A 73 20.18 -0.42 -14.95
N ILE A 74 20.59 0.83 -14.74
CA ILE A 74 21.98 1.21 -14.67
C ILE A 74 22.28 1.60 -13.23
N ASP A 75 23.12 0.82 -12.57
CA ASP A 75 23.52 1.09 -11.21
C ASP A 75 24.65 2.12 -11.15
N ARG A 76 24.85 2.71 -9.98
CA ARG A 76 25.97 3.59 -9.68
C ARG A 76 27.32 2.84 -9.74
N GLY A 77 28.41 3.59 -9.90
CA GLY A 77 29.75 3.07 -9.72
C GLY A 77 30.49 2.69 -11.01
N ALA A 78 31.46 1.78 -10.91
CA ALA A 78 32.33 1.42 -12.01
C ALA A 78 31.56 0.87 -13.22
N GLY A 79 31.89 1.36 -14.41
CA GLY A 79 31.25 0.95 -15.65
C GLY A 79 29.92 1.64 -15.97
N GLN A 80 29.42 2.54 -15.09
CA GLN A 80 28.19 3.29 -15.31
C GLN A 80 28.20 4.04 -16.66
N GLU A 81 29.28 4.78 -16.96
CA GLU A 81 29.43 5.56 -18.19
C GLU A 81 29.35 4.67 -19.44
N LYS A 82 30.06 3.54 -19.46
CA LYS A 82 30.04 2.57 -20.56
C LYS A 82 28.60 2.03 -20.81
N LYS A 83 27.85 1.75 -19.74
CA LYS A 83 26.46 1.30 -19.85
C LYS A 83 25.55 2.39 -20.35
N VAL A 84 25.76 3.65 -19.98
CA VAL A 84 25.03 4.81 -20.49
C VAL A 84 25.31 5.01 -21.98
N GLU A 85 26.60 5.02 -22.40
CA GLU A 85 26.99 5.13 -23.81
C GLU A 85 26.38 4.01 -24.67
N PHE A 86 26.46 2.78 -24.18
CA PHE A 86 25.82 1.64 -24.81
C PHE A 86 24.31 1.83 -24.97
N SER A 87 23.64 2.28 -23.90
CA SER A 87 22.18 2.52 -23.89
C SER A 87 21.81 3.64 -24.88
N ILE A 88 22.61 4.69 -24.98
CA ILE A 88 22.43 5.76 -25.98
C ILE A 88 22.55 5.18 -27.41
N LYS A 89 23.65 4.44 -27.66
CA LYS A 89 23.92 3.84 -28.99
C LYS A 89 22.78 2.88 -29.42
N GLN A 90 22.23 2.11 -28.50
CA GLN A 90 21.16 1.16 -28.76
C GLN A 90 19.75 1.76 -28.62
N ASN A 91 19.65 3.04 -28.26
CA ASN A 91 18.38 3.73 -27.97
C ASN A 91 17.52 3.02 -26.89
N ILE A 92 18.15 2.56 -25.81
CA ILE A 92 17.53 1.78 -24.74
C ILE A 92 17.17 2.70 -23.57
N PRO A 93 15.93 2.69 -23.08
CA PRO A 93 15.57 3.36 -21.82
C PRO A 93 16.10 2.61 -20.61
N TYR A 94 16.41 3.35 -19.55
CA TYR A 94 16.86 2.79 -18.28
C TYR A 94 16.39 3.61 -17.09
N TYR A 95 16.30 2.97 -15.92
CA TYR A 95 16.23 3.70 -14.66
C TYR A 95 17.60 3.61 -13.96
N VAL A 96 17.89 4.60 -13.10
CA VAL A 96 19.16 4.64 -12.36
C VAL A 96 18.91 4.13 -10.95
N GLY A 97 19.56 3.03 -10.58
CA GLY A 97 19.49 2.43 -9.25
C GLY A 97 20.50 3.05 -8.28
N HIS A 98 20.21 2.99 -6.97
CA HIS A 98 21.07 3.49 -5.87
C HIS A 98 21.63 4.90 -6.12
N ALA A 99 20.85 5.79 -6.71
CA ALA A 99 21.30 7.11 -7.12
C ALA A 99 21.77 7.99 -5.94
N ALA A 100 21.17 7.80 -4.74
CA ALA A 100 21.58 8.48 -3.50
C ALA A 100 22.56 7.66 -2.65
N ASP A 101 23.17 6.62 -3.23
CA ASP A 101 24.00 5.61 -2.60
C ASP A 101 23.24 4.54 -1.79
N LYS A 102 23.91 3.42 -1.49
CA LYS A 102 23.35 2.34 -0.66
C LYS A 102 23.91 2.45 0.76
N GLY A 103 23.00 2.42 1.75
CA GLY A 103 23.36 2.42 3.16
C GLY A 103 22.93 3.65 3.95
N PHE A 104 22.40 4.68 3.30
CA PHE A 104 21.75 5.81 3.97
C PHE A 104 20.24 5.57 4.14
N LEU A 105 19.55 5.18 3.09
CA LEU A 105 18.11 4.84 3.11
C LEU A 105 17.88 3.34 3.27
N HIS A 106 18.77 2.50 2.76
CA HIS A 106 18.79 1.07 3.02
C HIS A 106 19.99 0.72 3.89
N LEU A 107 19.78 0.38 5.15
CA LEU A 107 20.88 0.06 6.07
C LEU A 107 21.64 -1.18 5.61
N THR A 108 22.96 -1.08 5.54
CA THR A 108 23.85 -2.19 5.21
C THR A 108 23.73 -3.34 6.22
N ARG A 109 24.25 -4.52 5.88
CA ARG A 109 24.12 -5.72 6.72
C ARG A 109 24.60 -5.51 8.16
N ASN A 110 25.73 -4.81 8.36
CA ASN A 110 26.28 -4.54 9.69
C ASN A 110 25.40 -3.54 10.46
N ASN A 111 24.98 -2.46 9.81
CA ASN A 111 24.10 -1.46 10.41
C ASN A 111 22.75 -2.03 10.75
N ARG A 112 22.16 -2.87 9.88
CA ARG A 112 20.88 -3.54 10.12
C ARG A 112 20.91 -4.40 11.38
N LYS A 113 22.00 -5.16 11.60
CA LYS A 113 22.14 -6.00 12.79
C LYS A 113 22.11 -5.14 14.07
N ALA A 114 22.75 -3.98 14.06
CA ALA A 114 22.77 -3.07 15.19
C ALA A 114 21.38 -2.51 15.55
N VAL A 115 20.55 -2.18 14.54
CA VAL A 115 19.24 -1.56 14.79
C VAL A 115 18.09 -2.57 14.93
N THR A 116 18.16 -3.76 14.34
CA THR A 116 17.02 -4.70 14.27
C THR A 116 16.97 -5.72 15.40
N ASN A 117 17.95 -5.79 16.26
CA ASN A 117 17.99 -6.74 17.39
C ASN A 117 17.78 -6.04 18.74
N GLN A 118 17.31 -4.80 18.75
CA GLN A 118 17.11 -3.99 19.94
C GLN A 118 15.64 -3.98 20.37
N HIS A 119 15.40 -4.15 21.66
CA HIS A 119 14.06 -4.06 22.25
C HIS A 119 13.74 -2.67 22.81
N GLY A 120 14.65 -1.74 22.69
CA GLY A 120 14.52 -0.39 23.22
C GLY A 120 14.65 0.67 22.11
N LEU A 121 14.72 1.91 22.55
CA LEU A 121 14.99 3.05 21.68
C LEU A 121 16.43 3.02 21.17
N VAL A 122 16.65 3.25 19.88
CA VAL A 122 17.92 3.07 19.20
C VAL A 122 18.33 4.31 18.42
N ILE A 123 19.62 4.65 18.46
CA ILE A 123 20.23 5.65 17.56
C ILE A 123 20.47 4.99 16.21
N ARG A 124 19.91 5.57 15.16
CA ARG A 124 20.11 5.10 13.79
C ARG A 124 21.51 5.49 13.29
N PRO A 125 22.30 4.55 12.77
CA PRO A 125 23.49 4.92 12.00
C PRO A 125 23.09 5.81 10.82
N HIS A 126 23.79 6.90 10.62
CA HIS A 126 23.43 7.90 9.60
C HIS A 126 21.99 8.41 9.79
N SER A 127 21.74 9.10 10.91
CA SER A 127 20.44 9.72 11.17
C SER A 127 20.00 10.60 10.01
N LEU A 128 18.74 10.46 9.61
CA LEU A 128 18.15 11.28 8.55
C LEU A 128 17.90 12.74 8.99
N ALA A 129 17.95 13.00 10.29
CA ALA A 129 17.95 14.35 10.85
C ALA A 129 19.32 15.04 10.83
N ASP A 130 20.39 14.30 10.51
CA ASP A 130 21.73 14.87 10.42
C ASP A 130 21.97 15.52 9.05
N PRO A 131 22.17 16.85 8.97
CA PRO A 131 22.45 17.55 7.70
C PRO A 131 23.63 16.97 6.92
N ARG A 132 24.62 16.39 7.62
CA ARG A 132 25.77 15.75 6.99
C ARG A 132 25.38 14.49 6.23
N THR A 133 24.41 13.72 6.75
CA THR A 133 23.87 12.55 6.06
C THR A 133 23.14 12.98 4.78
N LEU A 134 22.31 14.00 4.86
CA LEU A 134 21.58 14.55 3.72
C LEU A 134 22.53 15.13 2.66
N ALA A 135 23.55 15.89 3.08
CA ALA A 135 24.57 16.44 2.17
C ALA A 135 25.29 15.34 1.39
N LYS A 136 25.66 14.23 2.06
CA LYS A 136 26.26 13.07 1.39
C LYS A 136 25.34 12.47 0.33
N MET A 137 24.08 12.24 0.67
CA MET A 137 23.09 11.72 -0.29
C MET A 137 22.92 12.65 -1.50
N LYS A 138 22.83 13.96 -1.26
CA LYS A 138 22.76 14.96 -2.34
C LYS A 138 24.01 14.96 -3.22
N ASP A 139 25.20 14.78 -2.65
CA ASP A 139 26.44 14.68 -3.43
C ASP A 139 26.46 13.42 -4.31
N HIS A 140 26.03 12.28 -3.79
CA HIS A 140 25.86 11.06 -4.60
C HIS A 140 24.84 11.27 -5.73
N LEU A 141 23.68 11.87 -5.45
CA LEU A 141 22.69 12.22 -6.46
C LEU A 141 23.28 13.11 -7.54
N ARG A 142 24.01 14.17 -7.16
CA ARG A 142 24.64 15.09 -8.12
C ARG A 142 25.58 14.34 -9.07
N ARG A 143 26.45 13.47 -8.55
CA ARG A 143 27.38 12.69 -9.37
C ARG A 143 26.66 11.72 -10.30
N ASN A 144 25.74 10.92 -9.77
CA ASN A 144 25.03 9.89 -10.53
C ASN A 144 24.09 10.51 -11.59
N VAL A 145 23.36 11.57 -11.25
CA VAL A 145 22.49 12.27 -12.21
C VAL A 145 23.33 12.91 -13.34
N THR A 146 24.45 13.55 -13.00
CA THR A 146 25.33 14.17 -14.01
C THR A 146 25.89 13.12 -14.98
N ALA A 147 26.27 11.96 -14.49
CA ALA A 147 26.80 10.87 -15.32
C ALA A 147 25.74 10.24 -16.23
N THR A 148 24.47 10.21 -15.80
CA THR A 148 23.45 9.39 -16.45
C THR A 148 22.40 10.17 -17.27
N LYS A 149 22.15 11.44 -16.98
CA LYS A 149 21.06 12.24 -17.59
C LYS A 149 21.14 12.43 -19.11
N LYS A 150 22.25 12.06 -19.75
CA LYS A 150 22.45 12.20 -21.20
C LYS A 150 21.62 11.20 -22.02
N GLY A 151 21.22 10.07 -21.44
CA GLY A 151 20.47 9.02 -22.12
C GLY A 151 18.97 9.09 -21.88
N ARG A 152 18.26 8.01 -22.20
CA ARG A 152 16.80 7.89 -22.00
C ARG A 152 16.48 7.42 -20.58
N VAL A 153 16.70 8.29 -19.60
CA VAL A 153 16.41 7.99 -18.19
C VAL A 153 14.89 7.98 -17.97
N LEU A 154 14.37 6.90 -17.43
CA LEU A 154 12.97 6.76 -17.06
C LEU A 154 12.70 7.32 -15.66
N ALA A 155 13.61 7.07 -14.71
CA ALA A 155 13.46 7.48 -13.32
C ALA A 155 14.81 7.35 -12.58
N TYR A 156 14.92 8.06 -11.45
CA TYR A 156 16.00 7.90 -10.47
C TYR A 156 15.46 7.20 -9.22
N ALA A 157 16.02 6.04 -8.88
CA ALA A 157 15.78 5.35 -7.61
C ALA A 157 16.86 5.74 -6.61
N PHE A 158 16.47 6.31 -5.48
CA PHE A 158 17.42 6.71 -4.43
C PHE A 158 18.17 5.51 -3.88
N ASP A 159 17.46 4.46 -3.52
CA ASP A 159 17.99 3.19 -3.05
C ASP A 159 16.91 2.09 -3.23
N ASP A 160 17.26 0.87 -2.86
CA ASP A 160 16.42 -0.32 -2.87
C ASP A 160 16.04 -0.75 -1.46
N GLU A 161 14.79 -1.23 -1.28
CA GLU A 161 14.26 -1.67 0.02
C GLU A 161 14.48 -0.65 1.15
N ILE A 162 14.25 0.63 0.83
CA ILE A 162 14.50 1.73 1.76
C ILE A 162 13.77 1.56 3.08
N SER A 163 14.38 2.01 4.19
CA SER A 163 13.78 1.89 5.51
C SER A 163 14.55 2.68 6.56
N LEU A 164 13.85 3.13 7.58
CA LEU A 164 14.47 3.63 8.81
C LEU A 164 15.21 2.54 9.58
N GLY A 165 14.76 1.30 9.48
CA GLY A 165 15.37 0.12 10.08
C GLY A 165 15.78 -0.92 9.04
N ARG A 166 15.02 -2.01 8.96
CA ARG A 166 15.15 -3.04 7.93
C ARG A 166 13.76 -3.38 7.41
N MET A 167 13.46 -2.98 6.17
CA MET A 167 12.12 -3.15 5.62
C MET A 167 11.07 -2.64 6.63
N THR A 168 10.03 -3.40 6.91
CA THR A 168 9.03 -3.12 7.96
C THR A 168 9.26 -3.91 9.24
N ASN A 169 10.50 -4.33 9.54
CA ASN A 169 10.80 -5.04 10.77
C ASN A 169 10.72 -4.10 12.00
N PRO A 170 10.26 -4.61 13.15
CA PRO A 170 10.17 -3.83 14.37
C PRO A 170 11.51 -3.21 14.78
N CYS A 171 11.53 -1.89 14.93
CA CYS A 171 12.70 -1.15 15.41
C CYS A 171 12.30 0.27 15.82
N ASP A 172 12.47 0.61 17.09
CA ASP A 172 12.19 1.94 17.62
C ASP A 172 13.38 2.88 17.39
N VAL A 173 13.58 3.33 16.16
CA VAL A 173 14.53 4.36 15.71
C VAL A 173 13.77 5.63 15.35
N ASP A 174 14.37 6.80 15.37
CA ASP A 174 15.74 7.20 15.66
C ASP A 174 15.76 8.19 16.84
N ILE A 175 16.50 7.88 17.90
CA ILE A 175 16.70 8.79 19.03
C ILE A 175 18.05 9.53 18.97
N HIS A 176 18.59 9.73 17.77
CA HIS A 176 19.71 10.64 17.58
C HIS A 176 19.35 12.04 18.10
N PRO A 177 20.25 12.79 18.76
CA PRO A 177 19.92 14.10 19.35
C PRO A 177 19.21 15.06 18.39
N LEU A 178 19.63 15.14 17.12
CA LEU A 178 18.97 15.95 16.09
C LEU A 178 17.58 15.44 15.72
N SER A 179 17.37 14.12 15.72
CA SER A 179 16.07 13.51 15.47
C SER A 179 15.10 13.79 16.64
N LEU A 180 15.59 13.70 17.88
CA LEU A 180 14.79 14.08 19.06
C LEU A 180 14.44 15.57 19.08
N GLN A 181 15.37 16.44 18.68
CA GLN A 181 15.11 17.87 18.56
C GLN A 181 14.01 18.14 17.54
N TRP A 182 14.03 17.47 16.38
CA TRP A 182 13.00 17.59 15.37
C TRP A 182 11.65 17.00 15.86
N PHE A 183 11.67 15.86 16.54
CA PHE A 183 10.49 15.25 17.16
C PHE A 183 9.81 16.20 18.15
N ARG A 184 10.56 16.86 19.03
CA ARG A 184 10.05 17.82 20.00
C ARG A 184 9.38 19.04 19.34
N LYS A 185 10.00 19.58 18.29
CA LYS A 185 9.40 20.66 17.48
C LYS A 185 8.13 20.20 16.74
N TRP A 186 8.11 18.96 16.27
CA TRP A 186 6.92 18.35 15.66
C TRP A 186 5.79 18.20 16.69
N LEU A 187 6.09 17.71 17.88
CA LEU A 187 5.12 17.61 18.99
C LEU A 187 4.58 18.98 19.41
N GLU A 188 5.43 20.01 19.49
CA GLU A 188 5.02 21.38 19.79
C GLU A 188 3.98 21.90 18.78
N LYS A 189 4.19 21.60 17.50
CA LYS A 189 3.25 21.95 16.44
C LYS A 189 1.96 21.13 16.56
N GLU A 190 2.04 19.84 16.84
CA GLU A 190 0.90 18.93 16.93
C GLU A 190 -0.01 19.26 18.11
N TYR A 191 0.57 19.42 19.28
CA TYR A 191 -0.17 19.64 20.54
C TYR A 191 -0.40 21.10 20.87
N SER A 192 0.37 22.02 20.32
CA SER A 192 0.35 23.46 20.58
C SER A 192 0.72 23.87 22.02
N SER A 193 0.57 23.01 23.01
CA SER A 193 1.02 23.24 24.40
C SER A 193 1.43 21.95 25.10
N ILE A 194 2.31 22.08 26.08
CA ILE A 194 2.82 20.92 26.85
C ILE A 194 1.73 20.30 27.73
N GLU A 195 0.75 21.08 28.18
CA GLU A 195 -0.39 20.59 28.96
C GLU A 195 -1.27 19.64 28.14
N ARG A 196 -1.51 19.98 26.85
CA ARG A 196 -2.26 19.10 25.95
C ARG A 196 -1.52 17.79 25.70
N LEU A 197 -0.21 17.84 25.47
CA LEU A 197 0.61 16.67 25.35
C LEU A 197 0.56 15.83 26.63
N ASN A 198 0.73 16.46 27.80
CA ASN A 198 0.67 15.76 29.07
C ASN A 198 -0.68 15.09 29.33
N LEU A 199 -1.79 15.77 28.96
CA LEU A 199 -3.14 15.19 29.05
C LEU A 199 -3.29 13.97 28.14
N GLN A 200 -2.78 14.06 26.92
CA GLN A 200 -2.83 12.94 25.95
C GLN A 200 -1.95 11.77 26.40
N TRP A 201 -0.70 12.05 26.76
CA TRP A 201 0.28 11.02 27.11
C TRP A 201 0.17 10.51 28.54
N GLU A 202 -0.64 11.16 29.39
CA GLU A 202 -0.72 10.92 30.85
C GLU A 202 0.66 11.07 31.53
N THR A 203 1.29 12.22 31.26
CA THR A 203 2.64 12.60 31.73
C THR A 203 2.64 13.96 32.41
N LEU A 204 3.80 14.34 32.97
CA LEU A 204 4.00 15.61 33.68
C LEU A 204 5.33 16.26 33.23
N TYR A 205 5.47 16.50 31.93
CA TYR A 205 6.63 17.24 31.41
C TYR A 205 6.45 18.74 31.67
N ASP A 206 7.53 19.44 32.01
CA ASP A 206 7.54 20.88 32.21
C ASP A 206 7.65 21.64 30.87
N GLY A 207 8.19 21.00 29.83
CA GLY A 207 8.37 21.59 28.51
C GLY A 207 8.70 20.54 27.45
N PHE A 208 8.54 20.92 26.19
CA PHE A 208 8.81 20.02 25.06
C PHE A 208 10.28 19.59 24.96
N ASP A 209 11.22 20.40 25.46
CA ASP A 209 12.66 20.14 25.43
C ASP A 209 13.09 18.90 26.20
N THR A 210 12.29 18.48 27.19
CA THR A 210 12.54 17.28 28.01
C THR A 210 11.80 16.04 27.55
N VAL A 211 10.89 16.18 26.58
CA VAL A 211 10.05 15.06 26.14
C VAL A 211 10.89 13.94 25.50
N MET A 212 10.58 12.71 25.91
CA MET A 212 11.19 11.48 25.38
C MET A 212 10.12 10.51 24.88
N PRO A 213 10.31 9.84 23.72
CA PRO A 213 9.40 8.80 23.26
C PRO A 213 9.46 7.55 24.13
N GLN A 214 8.54 6.61 23.90
CA GLN A 214 8.61 5.25 24.42
C GLN A 214 8.89 4.24 23.30
N SER A 215 9.60 3.17 23.64
CA SER A 215 9.70 2.00 22.77
C SER A 215 8.44 1.14 22.86
N PHE A 216 8.22 0.27 21.87
CA PHE A 216 7.14 -0.70 21.95
C PHE A 216 7.26 -1.62 23.18
N GLU A 217 8.47 -2.01 23.58
CA GLU A 217 8.70 -2.81 24.79
C GLU A 217 8.19 -2.12 26.06
N GLN A 218 8.27 -0.80 26.12
CA GLN A 218 7.76 -0.03 27.25
C GLN A 218 6.23 0.09 27.19
N VAL A 219 5.67 0.46 26.05
CA VAL A 219 4.23 0.72 25.92
C VAL A 219 3.39 -0.57 25.99
N ARG A 220 3.88 -1.70 25.49
CA ARG A 220 3.16 -2.97 25.54
C ARG A 220 2.83 -3.46 26.95
N LYS A 221 3.55 -2.98 27.97
CA LYS A 221 3.22 -3.29 29.36
C LYS A 221 1.88 -2.69 29.79
N ASN A 222 1.48 -1.60 29.16
CA ASN A 222 0.21 -0.90 29.45
C ASN A 222 -0.99 -1.59 28.78
N THR A 223 -0.75 -2.48 27.82
CA THR A 223 -1.82 -3.13 27.05
C THR A 223 -2.48 -4.32 27.77
N LYS A 224 -2.12 -4.58 29.02
CA LYS A 224 -2.80 -5.57 29.88
C LYS A 224 -4.16 -5.09 30.41
N LYS A 225 -4.46 -3.81 30.23
CA LYS A 225 -5.72 -3.18 30.64
C LYS A 225 -6.80 -3.40 29.57
N PRO A 226 -8.09 -3.18 29.88
CA PRO A 226 -9.14 -3.06 28.86
C PRO A 226 -8.79 -2.01 27.80
N LEU A 227 -9.27 -2.19 26.56
CA LEU A 227 -8.96 -1.28 25.44
C LEU A 227 -9.30 0.18 25.74
N SER A 228 -10.40 0.44 26.46
CA SER A 228 -10.79 1.79 26.91
C SER A 228 -9.76 2.49 27.80
N ARG A 229 -8.82 1.74 28.36
CA ARG A 229 -7.75 2.26 29.22
C ARG A 229 -6.36 2.13 28.60
N TRP A 230 -6.30 1.82 27.31
CA TRP A 230 -5.02 1.84 26.61
C TRP A 230 -4.56 3.26 26.36
N ASN A 231 -3.26 3.45 26.41
CA ASN A 231 -2.61 4.67 25.96
C ASN A 231 -1.30 4.30 25.26
N LEU A 232 -1.32 4.32 23.93
CA LEU A 232 -0.17 4.06 23.10
C LEU A 232 0.48 5.36 22.61
N SER A 233 -0.04 6.53 22.97
CA SER A 233 0.30 7.82 22.37
C SER A 233 1.79 8.11 22.32
N ARG A 234 2.53 7.88 23.40
CA ARG A 234 3.99 8.11 23.45
C ARG A 234 4.78 7.30 22.40
N TRP A 235 4.29 6.13 22.05
CA TRP A 235 4.90 5.28 21.04
C TRP A 235 4.35 5.60 19.65
N MET A 236 3.04 5.77 19.51
CA MET A 236 2.42 6.03 18.20
C MET A 236 2.82 7.38 17.62
N ASP A 237 2.88 8.45 18.43
CA ASP A 237 3.35 9.75 17.99
C ASP A 237 4.82 9.70 17.51
N PHE A 238 5.63 8.89 18.19
CA PHE A 238 7.00 8.68 17.73
C PHE A 238 7.05 7.91 16.41
N ARG A 239 6.19 6.91 16.21
CA ARG A 239 6.09 6.20 14.91
C ARG A 239 5.60 7.14 13.81
N HIS A 240 4.55 7.91 14.09
CA HIS A 240 4.01 8.88 13.14
C HIS A 240 5.06 9.94 12.75
N PHE A 241 5.79 10.47 13.74
CA PHE A 241 6.90 11.39 13.46
C PHE A 241 8.01 10.72 12.61
N MET A 242 8.31 9.45 12.83
CA MET A 242 9.30 8.74 12.03
C MET A 242 8.86 8.55 10.59
N ASP A 243 7.58 8.25 10.35
CA ASP A 243 7.00 8.20 9.02
C ASP A 243 7.05 9.58 8.35
N PHE A 244 6.70 10.65 9.08
CA PHE A 244 6.81 12.03 8.64
C PHE A 244 8.26 12.42 8.30
N GLN A 245 9.23 12.16 9.18
CA GLN A 245 10.65 12.45 8.95
C GLN A 245 11.17 11.75 7.69
N PHE A 246 10.82 10.48 7.53
CA PHE A 246 11.22 9.70 6.36
C PHE A 246 10.67 10.28 5.06
N ALA A 247 9.38 10.55 5.02
CA ALA A 247 8.73 11.15 3.87
C ALA A 247 9.27 12.56 3.56
N ALA A 248 9.53 13.39 4.59
CA ALA A 248 10.09 14.73 4.42
C ALA A 248 11.49 14.69 3.79
N VAL A 249 12.36 13.78 4.23
CA VAL A 249 13.69 13.60 3.63
C VAL A 249 13.59 13.11 2.19
N LEU A 250 12.68 12.17 1.90
CA LEU A 250 12.47 11.69 0.53
C LEU A 250 11.98 12.82 -0.38
N SER A 251 11.04 13.65 0.08
CA SER A 251 10.55 14.80 -0.72
C SER A 251 11.67 15.80 -1.02
N GLU A 252 12.56 16.06 -0.06
CA GLU A 252 13.71 16.93 -0.27
C GLU A 252 14.71 16.35 -1.30
N LEU A 253 14.96 15.04 -1.26
CA LEU A 253 15.79 14.37 -2.26
C LEU A 253 15.16 14.40 -3.66
N VAL A 254 13.82 14.26 -3.75
CA VAL A 254 13.08 14.41 -5.02
C VAL A 254 13.25 15.81 -5.58
N LEU A 255 12.99 16.84 -4.77
CA LEU A 255 13.11 18.23 -5.20
C LEU A 255 14.55 18.54 -5.66
N TYR A 256 15.54 18.08 -4.91
CA TYR A 256 16.95 18.25 -5.30
C TYR A 256 17.26 17.52 -6.62
N THR A 257 16.77 16.29 -6.81
CA THR A 257 16.96 15.54 -8.06
C THR A 257 16.32 16.27 -9.24
N ASN A 258 15.14 16.86 -9.04
CA ASN A 258 14.47 17.63 -10.09
C ASN A 258 15.21 18.92 -10.48
N THR A 259 16.04 19.51 -9.59
CA THR A 259 16.93 20.62 -9.99
C THR A 259 18.07 20.15 -10.90
N LEU A 260 18.51 18.90 -10.74
CA LEU A 260 19.60 18.32 -11.54
C LEU A 260 19.12 17.74 -12.88
N ALA A 261 17.92 17.18 -12.89
CA ALA A 261 17.31 16.54 -14.06
C ALA A 261 15.79 16.86 -14.12
N PRO A 262 15.42 18.07 -14.55
CA PRO A 262 14.01 18.46 -14.68
C PRO A 262 13.23 17.49 -15.59
N GLY A 263 12.01 17.13 -15.18
CA GLY A 263 11.14 16.28 -15.97
C GLY A 263 11.41 14.77 -15.88
N ILE A 264 12.36 14.34 -15.04
CA ILE A 264 12.61 12.92 -14.77
C ILE A 264 12.17 12.60 -13.32
N PRO A 265 11.25 11.63 -13.13
CA PRO A 265 10.73 11.31 -11.80
C PRO A 265 11.80 10.68 -10.91
N ALA A 266 11.75 11.03 -9.62
CA ALA A 266 12.61 10.49 -8.58
C ALA A 266 11.78 9.79 -7.49
N GLY A 267 12.32 8.69 -6.96
CA GLY A 267 11.67 7.84 -5.97
C GLY A 267 12.55 6.66 -5.58
N PHE A 268 11.97 5.47 -5.42
CA PHE A 268 12.70 4.30 -4.95
C PHE A 268 12.13 2.98 -5.49
N VAL A 269 12.90 1.91 -5.31
CA VAL A 269 12.52 0.52 -5.65
C VAL A 269 12.45 -0.35 -4.39
N GLY A 270 11.84 -1.52 -4.48
CA GLY A 270 11.70 -2.45 -3.36
C GLY A 270 10.73 -1.99 -2.28
N GLY A 271 9.67 -1.25 -2.67
CA GLY A 271 8.66 -0.73 -1.76
C GLY A 271 7.93 -1.83 -1.01
N GLN A 272 7.98 -1.78 0.35
CA GLN A 272 7.32 -2.74 1.23
C GLN A 272 5.83 -2.43 1.36
N GLY A 273 5.06 -3.34 1.95
CA GLY A 273 3.66 -3.07 2.30
C GLY A 273 3.50 -2.04 3.41
N PRO A 274 2.32 -1.40 3.52
CA PRO A 274 2.01 -0.50 4.63
C PRO A 274 2.23 -1.17 5.98
N GLY A 275 2.99 -0.53 6.85
CA GLY A 275 3.35 -1.11 8.14
C GLY A 275 3.78 -0.05 9.15
N PRO A 276 3.72 -0.34 10.47
CA PRO A 276 4.02 0.62 11.51
C PRO A 276 5.51 0.93 11.66
N TRP A 277 6.36 0.28 10.89
CA TRP A 277 7.80 0.34 10.97
C TRP A 277 8.43 0.71 9.64
N GLY A 278 9.62 1.30 9.71
CA GLY A 278 10.43 1.54 8.53
C GLY A 278 10.12 2.81 7.74
N GLY A 279 9.08 3.56 8.11
CA GLY A 279 8.67 4.77 7.38
C GLY A 279 7.60 4.50 6.31
N TYR A 280 6.81 3.44 6.46
CA TYR A 280 5.89 2.96 5.42
C TYR A 280 4.43 3.41 5.60
N ASP A 281 4.23 4.70 5.93
CA ASP A 281 2.93 5.35 5.73
C ASP A 281 2.77 5.73 4.25
N TYR A 282 1.95 4.98 3.53
CA TYR A 282 1.71 5.19 2.10
C TYR A 282 1.03 6.54 1.80
N ALA A 283 0.21 7.06 2.73
CA ALA A 283 -0.41 8.38 2.55
C ALA A 283 0.65 9.50 2.51
N MET A 284 1.72 9.38 3.30
CA MET A 284 2.86 10.29 3.27
C MET A 284 3.81 9.99 2.12
N LEU A 285 4.16 8.71 1.89
CA LEU A 285 5.09 8.31 0.82
C LEU A 285 4.58 8.69 -0.56
N CYS A 286 3.29 8.49 -0.83
CA CYS A 286 2.70 8.86 -2.11
C CYS A 286 2.70 10.38 -2.37
N ARG A 287 2.80 11.20 -1.35
CA ARG A 287 2.99 12.66 -1.47
C ARG A 287 4.47 13.03 -1.64
N ALA A 288 5.38 12.23 -1.10
CA ALA A 288 6.80 12.53 -1.02
C ALA A 288 7.61 12.13 -2.26
N VAL A 289 7.15 11.16 -3.06
CA VAL A 289 7.89 10.64 -4.21
C VAL A 289 7.07 10.68 -5.50
N GLN A 290 7.76 10.70 -6.63
CA GLN A 290 7.15 10.82 -7.96
C GLN A 290 6.98 9.45 -8.65
N TRP A 291 7.65 8.43 -8.17
CA TRP A 291 7.49 7.06 -8.62
C TRP A 291 7.90 6.06 -7.56
N MET A 292 7.42 4.85 -7.72
CA MET A 292 7.76 3.72 -6.85
C MET A 292 7.68 2.42 -7.65
N GLU A 293 8.64 1.54 -7.43
CA GLU A 293 8.47 0.13 -7.68
C GLU A 293 8.20 -0.55 -6.34
N ALA A 294 7.08 -1.26 -6.27
CA ALA A 294 6.63 -1.87 -5.03
C ALA A 294 6.58 -3.40 -5.14
N TYR A 295 6.76 -4.05 -4.01
CA TYR A 295 6.30 -5.41 -3.84
C TYR A 295 4.78 -5.38 -3.68
N ASP A 296 4.08 -6.29 -4.33
CA ASP A 296 2.62 -6.40 -4.23
C ASP A 296 2.22 -7.04 -2.88
N ILE A 297 2.28 -6.23 -1.83
CA ILE A 297 2.05 -6.65 -0.45
C ILE A 297 0.92 -5.81 0.16
N HIS A 298 -0.10 -6.45 0.74
CA HIS A 298 -1.18 -5.80 1.47
C HIS A 298 -1.95 -4.72 0.68
N GLY A 299 -2.13 -4.93 -0.62
CA GLY A 299 -2.90 -4.02 -1.47
C GLY A 299 -2.13 -2.79 -1.93
N THR A 300 -0.80 -2.82 -1.96
CA THR A 300 0.02 -1.68 -2.44
C THR A 300 -0.27 -1.34 -3.89
N ASN A 301 -0.51 -2.34 -4.74
CA ASN A 301 -0.87 -2.14 -6.14
C ASN A 301 -2.15 -1.30 -6.28
N GLU A 302 -3.19 -1.64 -5.52
CA GLU A 302 -4.49 -0.96 -5.52
C GLU A 302 -4.41 0.44 -4.88
N ILE A 303 -3.62 0.61 -3.81
CA ILE A 303 -3.36 1.90 -3.17
C ILE A 303 -2.69 2.85 -4.17
N LEU A 304 -1.62 2.43 -4.83
CA LEU A 304 -0.91 3.24 -5.82
C LEU A 304 -1.80 3.54 -7.04
N ARG A 305 -2.61 2.56 -7.49
CA ARG A 305 -3.60 2.79 -8.55
C ARG A 305 -4.57 3.91 -8.18
N SER A 306 -5.09 3.88 -6.95
CA SER A 306 -6.08 4.85 -6.48
C SER A 306 -5.52 6.27 -6.36
N TRP A 307 -4.37 6.42 -5.71
CA TRP A 307 -3.86 7.76 -5.36
C TRP A 307 -3.05 8.41 -6.47
N TRP A 308 -2.45 7.62 -7.35
CA TRP A 308 -1.66 8.11 -8.48
C TRP A 308 -2.38 8.05 -9.83
N ASN A 309 -3.68 7.77 -9.81
CA ASN A 309 -4.50 7.69 -11.02
C ASN A 309 -4.57 9.03 -11.77
N ALA A 310 -4.99 10.09 -11.10
CA ALA A 310 -5.16 11.42 -11.71
C ALA A 310 -3.82 12.02 -12.16
N ASP A 311 -2.79 11.89 -11.35
CA ASP A 311 -1.45 12.45 -11.60
C ASP A 311 -0.64 11.62 -12.59
N ARG A 312 -1.04 10.40 -12.86
CA ARG A 312 -0.33 9.45 -13.74
C ARG A 312 1.15 9.27 -13.35
N ARG A 313 1.43 9.26 -12.06
CA ARG A 313 2.77 8.98 -11.54
C ARG A 313 3.20 7.58 -11.94
N LEU A 314 4.49 7.41 -12.15
CA LEU A 314 5.09 6.15 -12.57
C LEU A 314 4.99 5.12 -11.43
N ARG A 315 4.36 3.98 -11.71
CA ARG A 315 4.27 2.83 -10.80
C ARG A 315 4.71 1.57 -11.50
N MET A 316 5.52 0.82 -10.78
CA MET A 316 6.06 -0.44 -11.26
C MET A 316 5.90 -1.51 -10.17
N GLN A 317 5.93 -2.75 -10.58
CA GLN A 317 5.92 -3.90 -9.68
C GLN A 317 7.17 -4.76 -9.89
N THR A 318 7.58 -5.46 -8.85
CA THR A 318 8.66 -6.43 -8.96
C THR A 318 8.17 -7.70 -9.65
N PHE A 319 8.97 -8.24 -10.55
CA PHE A 319 8.70 -9.51 -11.20
C PHE A 319 9.83 -10.52 -10.94
N PHE A 320 9.50 -11.53 -10.16
CA PHE A 320 10.31 -12.74 -10.02
C PHE A 320 9.64 -13.86 -10.81
N SER A 321 10.37 -14.53 -11.71
CA SER A 321 9.84 -15.71 -12.38
C SER A 321 9.49 -16.81 -11.38
N SER A 322 8.32 -17.37 -11.53
CA SER A 322 7.87 -18.55 -10.76
C SER A 322 8.44 -19.86 -11.28
N LYS A 323 9.12 -19.84 -12.43
CA LYS A 323 9.55 -20.97 -13.25
C LYS A 323 8.40 -21.75 -13.90
N ASN A 324 7.17 -21.31 -13.71
CA ASN A 324 5.99 -21.80 -14.42
C ASN A 324 5.56 -20.74 -15.44
N PRO A 325 5.68 -21.01 -16.76
CA PRO A 325 5.40 -20.00 -17.81
C PRO A 325 3.97 -19.48 -17.78
N LYS A 326 2.99 -20.30 -17.44
CA LYS A 326 1.59 -19.88 -17.35
C LYS A 326 1.38 -18.90 -16.22
N LEU A 327 1.94 -19.20 -15.05
CA LEU A 327 1.87 -18.31 -13.88
C LEU A 327 2.62 -17.00 -14.13
N ASP A 328 3.79 -17.05 -14.76
CA ASP A 328 4.55 -15.87 -15.13
C ASP A 328 3.77 -14.99 -16.14
N SER A 329 3.11 -15.61 -17.11
CA SER A 329 2.20 -14.92 -18.04
C SER A 329 1.07 -14.21 -17.25
N TRP A 330 0.43 -14.93 -16.32
CA TRP A 330 -0.62 -14.35 -15.48
C TRP A 330 -0.14 -13.13 -14.69
N PHE A 331 1.02 -13.20 -14.02
CA PHE A 331 1.57 -12.07 -13.27
C PHE A 331 1.76 -10.83 -14.13
N LEU A 332 2.30 -11.00 -15.32
CA LEU A 332 2.57 -9.90 -16.23
C LEU A 332 1.28 -9.26 -16.75
N TRP A 333 0.30 -10.08 -17.14
CA TRP A 333 -1.02 -9.61 -17.53
C TRP A 333 -1.72 -8.91 -16.38
N TYR A 334 -1.71 -9.50 -15.18
CA TYR A 334 -2.30 -8.92 -13.98
C TYR A 334 -1.75 -7.52 -13.72
N TYR A 335 -0.44 -7.34 -13.68
CA TYR A 335 0.15 -6.03 -13.45
C TYR A 335 -0.16 -5.02 -14.55
N MET A 336 -0.14 -5.44 -15.79
CA MET A 336 -0.44 -4.58 -16.93
C MET A 336 -1.89 -4.09 -16.89
N VAL A 337 -2.88 -4.98 -16.68
CA VAL A 337 -4.30 -4.58 -16.64
C VAL A 337 -4.66 -3.76 -15.40
N HIS A 338 -3.87 -3.85 -14.31
CA HIS A 338 -3.96 -2.96 -13.15
C HIS A 338 -3.32 -1.58 -13.39
N GLY A 339 -2.80 -1.34 -14.60
CA GLY A 339 -2.30 -0.04 -15.06
C GLY A 339 -0.92 0.33 -14.54
N ASN A 340 -0.10 -0.64 -14.12
CA ASN A 340 1.32 -0.41 -13.92
C ASN A 340 1.99 -0.11 -15.26
N GLN A 341 2.94 0.80 -15.28
CA GLN A 341 3.65 1.17 -16.51
C GLN A 341 4.79 0.19 -16.83
N ALA A 342 5.31 -0.50 -15.82
CA ALA A 342 6.35 -1.49 -16.02
C ALA A 342 6.39 -2.52 -14.88
N VAL A 343 7.16 -3.56 -15.12
CA VAL A 343 7.73 -4.41 -14.06
C VAL A 343 9.25 -4.32 -14.08
N ILE A 344 9.86 -4.46 -12.89
CA ILE A 344 11.31 -4.67 -12.76
C ILE A 344 11.54 -6.15 -12.50
N ALA A 345 12.18 -6.79 -13.45
CA ALA A 345 12.42 -8.22 -13.43
C ALA A 345 13.82 -8.57 -12.89
N TRP A 346 13.88 -9.61 -12.11
CA TRP A 346 15.12 -10.20 -11.60
C TRP A 346 15.52 -11.41 -12.44
N PRO A 347 16.56 -11.34 -13.28
CA PRO A 347 16.89 -12.36 -14.26
C PRO A 347 17.87 -13.41 -13.72
N GLU A 348 17.81 -13.75 -12.43
CA GLU A 348 18.79 -14.67 -11.81
C GLU A 348 18.84 -16.06 -12.43
N ASP A 349 17.71 -16.54 -12.93
CA ASP A 349 17.51 -17.86 -13.52
C ASP A 349 17.04 -17.84 -14.98
N TRP A 350 17.19 -16.67 -15.64
CA TRP A 350 16.73 -16.50 -17.03
C TRP A 350 17.68 -17.11 -18.05
N PHE A 351 18.96 -17.24 -17.69
CA PHE A 351 20.00 -17.76 -18.56
C PHE A 351 20.75 -18.90 -17.87
N HIS A 352 21.16 -19.89 -18.65
CA HIS A 352 21.99 -20.96 -18.12
C HIS A 352 23.38 -20.44 -17.71
N THR A 353 23.89 -20.93 -16.58
CA THR A 353 25.24 -20.61 -16.10
C THR A 353 26.27 -21.14 -17.07
N GLY A 354 27.14 -20.27 -17.57
CA GLY A 354 28.22 -20.65 -18.49
C GLY A 354 28.07 -20.13 -19.93
N GLY A 355 27.00 -19.43 -20.21
CA GLY A 355 26.88 -18.64 -21.44
C GLY A 355 25.92 -19.17 -22.48
N GLY A 356 24.94 -18.45 -22.75
CA GLY A 356 24.39 -18.36 -24.07
C GLY A 356 22.95 -18.77 -24.26
N ASP A 357 22.35 -19.64 -23.49
CA ASP A 357 20.99 -20.07 -23.74
C ASP A 357 19.98 -19.54 -22.74
N ILE A 358 18.81 -19.12 -23.27
CA ILE A 358 17.67 -18.68 -22.49
C ILE A 358 17.00 -19.89 -21.87
N ALA A 359 16.70 -19.81 -20.58
CA ALA A 359 16.00 -20.88 -19.85
C ALA A 359 14.64 -21.19 -20.51
N PRO A 360 14.24 -22.47 -20.63
CA PRO A 360 13.01 -22.85 -21.34
C PRO A 360 11.75 -22.18 -20.83
N HIS A 361 11.62 -22.01 -19.51
CA HIS A 361 10.46 -21.35 -18.88
C HIS A 361 10.36 -19.85 -19.26
N ILE A 362 11.47 -19.18 -19.47
CA ILE A 362 11.50 -17.78 -19.93
C ILE A 362 11.24 -17.70 -21.43
N LEU A 363 11.83 -18.60 -22.21
CA LEU A 363 11.61 -18.65 -23.65
C LEU A 363 10.12 -18.92 -23.98
N ALA A 364 9.45 -19.74 -23.20
CA ALA A 364 8.01 -20.00 -23.31
C ALA A 364 7.15 -18.73 -23.12
N ASN A 365 7.62 -17.76 -22.34
CA ASN A 365 6.94 -16.47 -22.12
C ASN A 365 7.21 -15.41 -23.20
N LYS A 366 8.01 -15.70 -24.19
CA LYS A 366 8.39 -14.73 -25.24
C LYS A 366 7.17 -14.08 -25.91
N GLN A 367 6.11 -14.85 -26.16
CA GLN A 367 4.89 -14.34 -26.77
C GLN A 367 4.16 -13.37 -25.82
N THR A 368 4.05 -13.72 -24.54
CA THR A 368 3.50 -12.83 -23.50
C THR A 368 4.30 -11.54 -23.41
N PHE A 369 5.64 -11.62 -23.34
CA PHE A 369 6.50 -10.42 -23.29
C PHE A 369 6.28 -9.51 -24.49
N LYS A 370 6.13 -10.07 -25.69
CA LYS A 370 5.85 -9.31 -26.91
C LYS A 370 4.47 -8.65 -26.86
N GLU A 371 3.45 -9.37 -26.45
CA GLU A 371 2.06 -8.92 -26.47
C GLU A 371 1.81 -7.78 -25.47
N ILE A 372 2.22 -7.96 -24.18
CA ILE A 372 1.99 -6.94 -23.16
C ILE A 372 2.81 -5.66 -23.38
N GLN A 373 3.96 -5.73 -24.06
CA GLN A 373 4.74 -4.56 -24.46
C GLN A 373 4.28 -4.00 -25.83
N GLY A 374 3.29 -4.62 -26.45
CA GLY A 374 2.73 -4.26 -27.75
C GLY A 374 1.60 -3.23 -27.69
N GLU A 375 0.75 -3.28 -28.71
CA GLU A 375 -0.35 -2.32 -28.89
C GLU A 375 -1.41 -2.43 -27.79
N ILE A 376 -1.65 -3.65 -27.26
CA ILE A 376 -2.71 -3.89 -26.28
C ILE A 376 -2.52 -3.05 -25.00
N SER A 377 -1.29 -2.87 -24.56
CA SER A 377 -1.00 -2.10 -23.36
C SER A 377 -1.25 -0.61 -23.51
N LYS A 378 -1.25 -0.06 -24.73
CA LYS A 378 -1.53 1.36 -24.97
C LYS A 378 -2.93 1.77 -24.52
N TYR A 379 -3.88 0.85 -24.50
CA TYR A 379 -5.25 1.15 -24.08
C TYR A 379 -5.34 1.37 -22.55
N ILE A 380 -4.40 0.82 -21.79
CA ILE A 380 -4.41 0.84 -20.32
C ILE A 380 -3.30 1.74 -19.77
N VAL A 381 -2.09 1.60 -20.30
CA VAL A 381 -0.88 2.24 -19.76
C VAL A 381 -0.65 3.65 -20.28
N ASN A 382 -1.40 4.06 -21.31
CA ASN A 382 -1.30 5.40 -21.87
C ASN A 382 -1.46 6.49 -20.79
N PRO A 383 -0.61 7.53 -20.75
CA PRO A 383 -0.70 8.61 -19.76
C PRO A 383 -2.06 9.34 -19.71
N LYS A 384 -2.85 9.26 -20.79
CA LYS A 384 -4.20 9.84 -20.86
C LYS A 384 -5.31 8.89 -20.44
N THR A 385 -5.01 7.62 -20.17
CA THR A 385 -5.99 6.63 -19.70
C THR A 385 -6.04 6.65 -18.18
N LEU A 386 -7.22 6.83 -17.61
CA LEU A 386 -7.45 6.85 -16.16
C LEU A 386 -8.21 5.61 -15.73
N SER A 387 -7.93 5.10 -14.54
CA SER A 387 -8.80 4.13 -13.86
C SER A 387 -10.18 4.76 -13.66
N ASP A 388 -11.22 3.99 -13.88
CA ASP A 388 -12.63 4.42 -13.77
C ASP A 388 -13.37 3.56 -12.75
N PRO A 389 -13.07 3.72 -11.43
CA PRO A 389 -13.65 2.89 -10.39
C PRO A 389 -15.13 3.19 -10.16
N ASP A 390 -15.80 2.21 -9.57
CA ASP A 390 -17.13 2.41 -9.00
C ASP A 390 -17.03 3.37 -7.80
N PRO A 391 -18.11 4.05 -7.38
CA PRO A 391 -18.08 5.03 -6.30
C PRO A 391 -18.01 4.35 -4.91
N ILE A 392 -17.00 3.50 -4.73
CA ILE A 392 -16.71 2.75 -3.50
C ILE A 392 -15.31 3.14 -3.02
N GLY A 393 -15.22 3.59 -1.76
CA GLY A 393 -13.98 3.93 -1.09
C GLY A 393 -13.60 2.88 -0.04
N ILE A 394 -12.33 2.45 -0.03
CA ILE A 394 -11.73 1.70 1.08
C ILE A 394 -10.87 2.67 1.88
N TYR A 395 -11.17 2.80 3.17
CA TYR A 395 -10.48 3.74 4.05
C TYR A 395 -9.09 3.24 4.42
N TYR A 396 -8.10 4.10 4.28
CA TYR A 396 -6.73 3.86 4.70
C TYR A 396 -6.40 4.72 5.92
N SER A 397 -6.26 4.09 7.08
CA SER A 397 -5.84 4.72 8.33
C SER A 397 -4.49 4.15 8.76
N HIS A 398 -3.44 4.97 8.70
CA HIS A 398 -2.11 4.54 9.17
C HIS A 398 -2.04 4.42 10.71
N PRO A 399 -2.66 5.31 11.51
CA PRO A 399 -2.78 5.10 12.95
C PRO A 399 -3.42 3.75 13.30
N SER A 400 -4.44 3.34 12.54
CA SER A 400 -5.05 2.01 12.73
C SER A 400 -4.10 0.86 12.36
N ILE A 401 -3.20 1.05 11.39
CA ILE A 401 -2.17 0.05 11.06
C ILE A 401 -1.19 -0.08 12.23
N GLN A 402 -0.77 1.02 12.84
CA GLN A 402 0.14 1.04 14.00
C GLN A 402 -0.52 0.37 15.23
N ALA A 403 -1.72 0.81 15.61
CA ALA A 403 -2.45 0.25 16.73
C ALA A 403 -2.85 -1.22 16.50
N GLY A 404 -3.31 -1.56 15.31
CA GLY A 404 -3.66 -2.92 14.92
C GLY A 404 -2.47 -3.87 14.99
N TRP A 405 -1.29 -3.43 14.55
CA TRP A 405 -0.06 -4.20 14.70
C TRP A 405 0.31 -4.40 16.18
N ALA A 406 0.15 -3.36 17.01
CA ALA A 406 0.39 -3.45 18.45
C ALA A 406 -0.56 -4.47 19.09
N MET A 407 -1.86 -4.45 18.73
CA MET A 407 -2.84 -5.44 19.19
C MET A 407 -2.41 -6.87 18.80
N ASP A 408 -2.01 -7.09 17.56
CA ASP A 408 -1.55 -8.39 17.08
C ASP A 408 -0.23 -8.82 17.78
N ALA A 409 0.64 -7.88 18.13
CA ALA A 409 1.94 -8.16 18.75
C ALA A 409 1.85 -8.56 20.23
N ILE A 410 0.80 -8.15 20.93
CA ILE A 410 0.64 -8.41 22.37
C ILE A 410 0.66 -9.90 22.70
N VAL A 411 0.00 -10.70 21.86
CA VAL A 411 -0.07 -12.15 22.04
C VAL A 411 1.31 -12.85 21.98
N HIS A 412 2.29 -12.22 21.35
CA HIS A 412 3.66 -12.74 21.24
C HIS A 412 4.50 -12.48 22.50
N GLY A 413 3.99 -11.73 23.47
CA GLY A 413 4.70 -11.43 24.71
C GLY A 413 6.12 -10.89 24.44
N LYS A 414 7.15 -11.50 25.01
CA LYS A 414 8.56 -11.10 24.82
C LYS A 414 9.12 -11.41 23.43
N THR A 415 8.43 -12.22 22.63
CA THR A 415 8.90 -12.60 21.29
C THR A 415 8.38 -11.68 20.16
N TRP A 416 7.70 -10.60 20.51
CA TRP A 416 7.13 -9.64 19.55
C TRP A 416 8.15 -9.13 18.51
N ILE A 417 9.41 -9.00 18.89
CA ILE A 417 10.48 -8.55 18.00
C ILE A 417 10.76 -9.51 16.83
N LYS A 418 10.33 -10.76 16.96
CA LYS A 418 10.45 -11.77 15.90
C LYS A 418 9.40 -11.60 14.80
N ARG A 419 8.43 -10.72 14.98
CA ARG A 419 7.47 -10.34 13.94
C ARG A 419 8.18 -9.46 12.92
N THR A 420 9.01 -10.06 12.10
CA THR A 420 9.69 -9.37 10.99
C THR A 420 8.72 -9.07 9.86
N GLY A 421 9.02 -8.08 9.02
CA GLY A 421 8.18 -7.72 7.88
C GLY A 421 7.80 -8.91 7.00
N THR A 422 8.71 -9.88 6.80
CA THR A 422 8.45 -11.10 6.05
C THR A 422 7.42 -12.01 6.74
N LEU A 423 7.50 -12.17 8.06
CA LEU A 423 6.54 -12.96 8.84
C LEU A 423 5.20 -12.23 9.00
N ASP A 424 5.23 -10.93 9.16
CA ASP A 424 4.03 -10.11 9.30
C ASP A 424 3.19 -10.06 8.02
N ASN A 425 3.77 -10.23 6.86
CA ASN A 425 3.03 -10.26 5.60
C ASN A 425 1.89 -11.30 5.60
N GLU A 426 2.02 -12.35 6.42
CA GLU A 426 0.99 -13.38 6.57
C GLU A 426 0.12 -13.18 7.81
N ASN A 427 0.62 -12.50 8.83
CA ASN A 427 0.02 -12.44 10.17
C ASN A 427 -0.45 -11.03 10.58
N GLN A 428 -0.17 -10.00 9.79
CA GLN A 428 -0.65 -8.65 10.06
C GLN A 428 -2.14 -8.56 9.71
N THR A 429 -3.00 -8.62 10.73
CA THR A 429 -4.45 -8.64 10.52
C THR A 429 -4.96 -7.43 9.76
N MET A 430 -4.38 -6.24 9.92
CA MET A 430 -4.75 -5.04 9.18
C MET A 430 -4.50 -5.18 7.66
N GLY A 431 -3.32 -5.66 7.29
CA GLY A 431 -2.98 -5.89 5.87
C GLY A 431 -3.84 -6.97 5.23
N VAL A 432 -4.06 -8.08 5.96
CA VAL A 432 -4.93 -9.17 5.49
C VAL A 432 -6.37 -8.70 5.35
N LEU A 433 -6.92 -7.95 6.31
CA LEU A 433 -8.29 -7.44 6.25
C LEU A 433 -8.49 -6.45 5.09
N ARG A 434 -7.51 -5.60 4.83
CA ARG A 434 -7.54 -4.73 3.65
C ARG A 434 -7.67 -5.56 2.37
N LYS A 435 -6.88 -6.61 2.22
CA LYS A 435 -6.97 -7.53 1.08
C LYS A 435 -8.30 -8.28 1.02
N VAL A 436 -8.85 -8.68 2.16
CA VAL A 436 -10.17 -9.31 2.22
C VAL A 436 -11.23 -8.38 1.63
N TRP A 437 -11.20 -7.10 1.97
CA TRP A 437 -12.15 -6.13 1.42
C TRP A 437 -11.92 -5.87 -0.08
N CYS A 438 -10.67 -5.71 -0.51
CA CYS A 438 -10.33 -5.64 -1.93
C CYS A 438 -10.90 -6.85 -2.68
N LYS A 439 -10.55 -8.04 -2.23
CA LYS A 439 -10.95 -9.29 -2.86
C LYS A 439 -12.47 -9.51 -2.84
N THR A 440 -13.17 -9.09 -1.77
CA THR A 440 -14.64 -9.17 -1.70
C THR A 440 -15.27 -8.33 -2.81
N LEU A 441 -14.80 -7.11 -3.02
CA LEU A 441 -15.31 -6.22 -4.06
C LEU A 441 -14.97 -6.75 -5.46
N GLU A 442 -13.76 -7.24 -5.68
CA GLU A 442 -13.30 -7.84 -6.93
C GLU A 442 -14.14 -9.07 -7.30
N ASP A 443 -14.39 -9.96 -6.33
CA ASP A 443 -15.24 -11.15 -6.53
C ASP A 443 -16.72 -10.78 -6.80
N LEU A 444 -17.16 -9.61 -6.39
CA LEU A 444 -18.49 -9.06 -6.69
C LEU A 444 -18.54 -8.28 -8.01
N GLY A 445 -17.42 -8.09 -8.68
CA GLY A 445 -17.33 -7.37 -9.96
C GLY A 445 -17.28 -5.84 -9.82
N PHE A 446 -16.83 -5.33 -8.66
CA PHE A 446 -16.65 -3.90 -8.42
C PHE A 446 -15.18 -3.53 -8.44
N GLN A 447 -14.90 -2.36 -8.99
CA GLN A 447 -13.64 -1.67 -8.87
C GLN A 447 -13.79 -0.51 -7.87
N TYR A 448 -12.77 -0.22 -7.09
CA TYR A 448 -12.82 0.72 -5.97
C TYR A 448 -11.59 1.63 -5.95
N ASP A 449 -11.66 2.68 -5.13
CA ASP A 449 -10.52 3.53 -4.78
C ASP A 449 -10.23 3.47 -3.29
N PHE A 450 -8.99 3.81 -2.92
CA PHE A 450 -8.63 4.09 -1.54
C PHE A 450 -8.82 5.57 -1.20
N VAL A 451 -9.25 5.85 0.02
CA VAL A 451 -9.31 7.18 0.60
C VAL A 451 -8.43 7.25 1.84
N SER A 452 -7.52 8.22 1.89
CA SER A 452 -6.53 8.34 2.95
C SER A 452 -7.08 9.16 4.12
N TYR A 453 -6.70 8.77 5.34
CA TYR A 453 -6.99 9.52 6.55
C TYR A 453 -6.51 10.98 6.44
N LEU A 454 -5.31 11.21 5.88
CA LEU A 454 -4.75 12.56 5.70
C LEU A 454 -5.61 13.43 4.77
N ASP A 455 -6.17 12.86 3.69
CA ASP A 455 -7.01 13.63 2.76
C ASP A 455 -8.35 14.01 3.41
N VAL A 456 -8.84 13.18 4.33
CA VAL A 456 -10.05 13.45 5.10
C VAL A 456 -9.79 14.51 6.17
N GLU A 457 -8.73 14.38 6.97
CA GLU A 457 -8.37 15.37 8.01
C GLU A 457 -8.06 16.75 7.45
N GLU A 458 -7.43 16.81 6.27
CA GLU A 458 -7.08 18.05 5.59
C GLU A 458 -8.22 18.58 4.69
N ALA A 459 -9.38 17.92 4.67
CA ALA A 459 -10.54 18.25 3.83
C ALA A 459 -10.20 18.37 2.33
N LYS A 460 -9.21 17.59 1.85
CA LYS A 460 -8.77 17.58 0.45
C LYS A 460 -9.68 16.77 -0.47
N VAL A 461 -10.54 15.94 0.09
CA VAL A 461 -11.46 15.08 -0.64
C VAL A 461 -12.92 15.40 -0.28
N ASN A 462 -13.74 15.63 -1.30
CA ASN A 462 -15.19 15.69 -1.11
C ASN A 462 -15.75 14.27 -1.18
N LEU A 463 -16.02 13.66 -0.02
CA LEU A 463 -16.44 12.27 0.10
C LEU A 463 -17.73 11.99 -0.67
N ASN A 464 -18.77 12.84 -0.54
CA ASN A 464 -20.07 12.63 -1.18
C ASN A 464 -20.05 12.84 -2.70
N LYS A 465 -19.09 13.61 -3.23
CA LYS A 465 -18.90 13.74 -4.68
C LYS A 465 -18.23 12.52 -5.28
N ARG A 466 -17.33 11.87 -4.52
CA ARG A 466 -16.50 10.78 -5.03
C ARG A 466 -17.07 9.39 -4.72
N PHE A 467 -17.69 9.23 -3.56
CA PHE A 467 -18.13 7.93 -3.07
C PHE A 467 -19.64 7.87 -2.76
N ARG A 468 -20.21 6.73 -3.03
CA ARG A 468 -21.54 6.32 -2.55
C ARG A 468 -21.43 5.45 -1.30
N VAL A 469 -20.39 4.63 -1.25
CA VAL A 469 -20.08 3.73 -0.13
C VAL A 469 -18.64 3.93 0.30
N ILE A 470 -18.40 4.01 1.62
CA ILE A 470 -17.06 3.96 2.22
C ILE A 470 -17.00 2.79 3.17
N ILE A 471 -15.92 2.01 3.07
CA ILE A 471 -15.66 0.84 3.90
C ILE A 471 -14.48 1.15 4.83
N LEU A 472 -14.62 0.85 6.12
CA LEU A 472 -13.62 1.07 7.17
C LEU A 472 -13.04 -0.27 7.65
N PRO A 473 -12.00 -0.83 6.98
CA PRO A 473 -11.41 -2.11 7.39
C PRO A 473 -10.66 -1.97 8.71
N LYS A 474 -11.14 -2.59 9.79
CA LYS A 474 -10.52 -2.55 11.14
C LYS A 474 -9.96 -1.17 11.50
N THR A 475 -10.72 -0.12 11.21
CA THR A 475 -10.31 1.26 11.43
C THR A 475 -10.44 1.59 12.92
N VAL A 476 -9.51 1.05 13.73
CA VAL A 476 -9.55 1.12 15.19
C VAL A 476 -9.24 2.51 15.72
N CYS A 477 -8.44 3.28 15.00
CA CYS A 477 -8.10 4.67 15.31
C CYS A 477 -8.84 5.62 14.37
N LEU A 478 -9.50 6.61 14.94
CA LEU A 478 -10.11 7.73 14.23
C LEU A 478 -9.96 9.01 15.04
N SER A 479 -9.55 10.08 14.43
CA SER A 479 -9.63 11.41 15.01
C SER A 479 -11.08 11.91 15.05
N ASN A 480 -11.34 12.93 15.85
CA ASN A 480 -12.65 13.57 15.86
C ASN A 480 -12.96 14.22 14.49
N LYS A 481 -11.96 14.79 13.81
CA LYS A 481 -12.12 15.38 12.46
C LYS A 481 -12.52 14.33 11.42
N GLU A 482 -11.85 13.17 11.44
CA GLU A 482 -12.22 12.05 10.57
C GLU A 482 -13.65 11.58 10.85
N ALA A 483 -13.99 11.43 12.14
CA ALA A 483 -15.33 11.00 12.56
C ALA A 483 -16.42 11.98 12.11
N ASP A 484 -16.18 13.29 12.25
CA ASP A 484 -17.11 14.33 11.82
C ASP A 484 -17.30 14.32 10.31
N ALA A 485 -16.23 14.18 9.52
CA ALA A 485 -16.30 14.07 8.08
C ALA A 485 -17.06 12.81 7.61
N LEU A 486 -16.85 11.68 8.27
CA LEU A 486 -17.56 10.43 7.98
C LEU A 486 -19.03 10.52 8.39
N ARG A 487 -19.36 11.19 9.48
CA ARG A 487 -20.74 11.46 9.91
C ARG A 487 -21.45 12.34 8.89
N GLU A 488 -20.80 13.44 8.46
CA GLU A 488 -21.32 14.32 7.43
C GLU A 488 -21.55 13.58 6.11
N PHE A 489 -20.65 12.67 5.73
CA PHE A 489 -20.81 11.80 4.56
C PHE A 489 -22.09 10.98 4.63
N VAL A 490 -22.39 10.35 5.78
CA VAL A 490 -23.60 9.59 5.97
C VAL A 490 -24.83 10.50 5.97
N GLU A 491 -24.79 11.61 6.69
CA GLU A 491 -25.93 12.57 6.73
C GLU A 491 -26.36 13.07 5.34
N LYS A 492 -25.40 13.25 4.44
CA LYS A 492 -25.62 13.67 3.05
C LYS A 492 -26.05 12.53 2.11
N GLY A 493 -26.21 11.32 2.61
CA GLY A 493 -26.75 10.19 1.87
C GLY A 493 -25.74 9.10 1.52
N GLY A 494 -24.51 9.19 2.01
CA GLY A 494 -23.50 8.14 1.88
C GLY A 494 -23.85 6.91 2.71
N VAL A 495 -23.24 5.78 2.35
CA VAL A 495 -23.31 4.53 3.11
C VAL A 495 -21.95 4.21 3.70
N LEU A 496 -21.86 4.11 5.02
CA LEU A 496 -20.65 3.79 5.74
C LEU A 496 -20.71 2.33 6.23
N ILE A 497 -19.72 1.53 5.88
CA ILE A 497 -19.59 0.15 6.34
C ILE A 497 -18.34 0.05 7.20
N ALA A 498 -18.47 -0.42 8.44
CA ALA A 498 -17.34 -0.70 9.30
C ALA A 498 -17.34 -2.15 9.73
N ASP A 499 -16.18 -2.75 9.84
CA ASP A 499 -16.01 -3.99 10.57
C ASP A 499 -15.68 -3.71 12.06
N TYR A 500 -15.36 -4.74 12.83
CA TYR A 500 -15.27 -4.66 14.29
C TYR A 500 -14.20 -3.68 14.81
N LEU A 501 -14.40 -3.18 16.02
CA LEU A 501 -13.49 -2.26 16.75
C LEU A 501 -13.32 -0.87 16.10
N CYS A 502 -14.24 -0.42 15.27
CA CYS A 502 -14.15 0.87 14.61
C CYS A 502 -14.13 2.02 15.65
N GLY A 503 -13.12 2.91 15.54
CA GLY A 503 -13.02 4.18 16.27
C GLY A 503 -12.92 4.07 17.80
N ILE A 504 -12.46 2.93 18.32
CA ILE A 504 -12.32 2.71 19.77
C ILE A 504 -11.06 3.36 20.38
N LEU A 505 -10.14 3.78 19.54
CA LEU A 505 -8.97 4.57 19.90
C LEU A 505 -9.01 5.91 19.15
N ASP A 506 -8.39 6.93 19.72
CA ASP A 506 -8.10 8.15 18.99
C ASP A 506 -6.90 7.99 18.03
N GLU A 507 -6.58 9.02 17.29
CA GLU A 507 -5.48 9.05 16.30
C GLU A 507 -4.10 8.80 16.93
N HIS A 508 -3.95 9.06 18.21
CA HIS A 508 -2.73 8.82 19.00
C HIS A 508 -2.71 7.44 19.67
N GLY A 509 -3.78 6.64 19.52
CA GLY A 509 -3.89 5.31 20.13
C GLY A 509 -4.30 5.31 21.60
N LYS A 510 -4.97 6.36 22.08
CA LYS A 510 -5.58 6.39 23.40
C LYS A 510 -7.00 5.85 23.35
N GLY A 511 -7.32 4.97 24.31
CA GLY A 511 -8.60 4.28 24.40
C GLY A 511 -9.77 5.21 24.73
N ARG A 512 -10.91 4.94 24.11
CA ARG A 512 -12.17 5.60 24.35
C ARG A 512 -13.12 4.66 25.08
N SER A 513 -13.99 5.18 25.93
CA SER A 513 -15.05 4.39 26.59
C SER A 513 -16.11 3.89 25.61
N GLN A 514 -16.38 4.68 24.58
CA GLN A 514 -17.22 4.35 23.43
C GLN A 514 -16.48 4.68 22.14
N GLY A 515 -16.73 3.95 21.07
CA GLY A 515 -16.18 4.28 19.77
C GLY A 515 -16.73 5.62 19.28
N VAL A 516 -15.90 6.43 18.62
CA VAL A 516 -16.26 7.80 18.18
C VAL A 516 -17.44 7.84 17.19
N LEU A 517 -17.75 6.71 16.55
CA LEU A 517 -18.88 6.54 15.63
C LEU A 517 -19.95 5.55 16.15
N ASP A 518 -19.90 5.14 17.39
CA ASP A 518 -20.84 4.15 17.91
C ASP A 518 -22.30 4.60 17.86
N ASP A 519 -22.55 5.88 18.14
CA ASP A 519 -23.86 6.49 18.00
C ASP A 519 -24.36 6.51 16.53
N LEU A 520 -23.45 6.72 15.56
CA LEU A 520 -23.76 6.66 14.14
C LEU A 520 -24.18 5.24 13.74
N PHE A 521 -23.53 4.20 14.27
CA PHE A 521 -23.88 2.81 14.02
C PHE A 521 -25.07 2.32 14.86
N GLY A 522 -25.53 3.11 15.81
CA GLY A 522 -26.62 2.74 16.73
C GLY A 522 -26.20 1.66 17.73
N VAL A 523 -24.96 1.67 18.18
CA VAL A 523 -24.41 0.69 19.14
C VAL A 523 -23.92 1.38 20.42
N VAL A 524 -23.96 0.64 21.51
CA VAL A 524 -23.31 1.00 22.77
C VAL A 524 -22.42 -0.17 23.16
N ARG A 525 -21.17 0.12 23.45
CA ARG A 525 -20.18 -0.90 23.87
C ARG A 525 -20.29 -1.11 25.36
N GLU A 526 -20.47 -2.36 25.76
CA GLU A 526 -20.19 -2.75 27.14
C GLU A 526 -18.68 -2.76 27.32
N GLU A 527 -18.19 -2.28 28.46
CA GLU A 527 -16.78 -2.37 28.82
C GLU A 527 -16.37 -3.84 28.84
N SER A 528 -15.90 -4.32 27.70
CA SER A 528 -15.53 -5.72 27.61
C SER A 528 -14.13 -5.89 28.15
N ALA A 529 -14.02 -6.53 29.27
CA ALA A 529 -12.83 -7.26 29.68
C ALA A 529 -12.29 -8.20 28.55
N GLY A 530 -12.96 -8.26 27.41
CA GLY A 530 -12.91 -9.36 26.47
C GLY A 530 -11.72 -9.43 25.54
N TYR A 531 -11.27 -8.33 24.99
CA TYR A 531 -10.21 -8.41 23.97
C TYR A 531 -8.85 -8.79 24.57
N MET A 532 -8.58 -8.32 25.79
CA MET A 532 -7.29 -8.52 26.46
C MET A 532 -7.26 -9.67 27.46
N ASN A 533 -8.39 -10.05 28.01
CA ASN A 533 -8.54 -11.24 28.85
C ASN A 533 -8.71 -12.52 28.02
N GLY A 534 -8.38 -12.43 26.72
CA GLY A 534 -8.53 -13.51 25.79
C GLY A 534 -7.76 -14.76 26.20
N LYS A 535 -8.39 -15.59 27.01
CA LYS A 535 -8.03 -17.02 27.07
C LYS A 535 -8.05 -17.66 25.67
N GLY A 536 -8.51 -16.92 24.65
CA GLY A 536 -8.53 -17.31 23.24
C GLY A 536 -7.35 -16.82 22.40
N LEU A 537 -6.54 -15.87 22.89
CA LEU A 537 -5.42 -15.30 22.14
C LEU A 537 -4.04 -15.76 22.65
N THR A 538 -3.97 -16.68 23.60
CA THR A 538 -2.73 -17.10 24.25
C THR A 538 -1.89 -18.09 23.47
N GLU A 539 -2.39 -18.64 22.39
CA GLU A 539 -1.62 -19.54 21.52
C GLU A 539 -1.57 -18.98 20.11
N ILE A 540 -0.35 -18.78 19.64
CA ILE A 540 -0.02 -18.43 18.26
C ILE A 540 -0.17 -19.68 17.40
N ASP A 541 -1.33 -20.26 17.41
CA ASP A 541 -1.71 -21.17 16.36
C ASP A 541 -2.32 -20.31 15.25
N GLY A 542 -1.77 -20.39 14.03
CA GLY A 542 -2.28 -19.66 12.89
C GLY A 542 -3.80 -19.80 12.68
N GLU A 543 -4.42 -20.80 13.31
CA GLU A 543 -5.86 -21.00 13.34
C GLU A 543 -6.62 -20.08 14.31
N LYS A 544 -6.03 -19.63 15.40
CA LYS A 544 -6.71 -18.76 16.38
C LYS A 544 -6.87 -17.31 15.91
N TYR A 545 -6.00 -16.82 15.05
CA TYR A 545 -6.19 -15.53 14.36
C TYR A 545 -7.32 -15.54 13.33
N LYS A 546 -7.82 -16.70 12.97
CA LYS A 546 -8.81 -16.91 11.92
C LYS A 546 -10.24 -16.88 12.43
N LYS A 547 -10.46 -16.89 13.75
CA LYS A 547 -11.80 -16.83 14.32
C LYS A 547 -12.24 -15.37 14.47
N PRO A 548 -13.44 -15.01 13.98
CA PRO A 548 -13.97 -13.68 14.17
C PRO A 548 -14.11 -13.39 15.66
N TYR A 549 -13.62 -12.23 16.07
CA TYR A 549 -13.73 -11.78 17.44
C TYR A 549 -15.01 -10.97 17.58
N LEU A 550 -15.95 -11.45 18.37
CA LEU A 550 -17.23 -10.81 18.62
C LEU A 550 -17.21 -10.10 19.96
N GLN A 551 -17.57 -8.83 19.98
CA GLN A 551 -17.86 -8.08 21.20
C GLN A 551 -19.35 -8.12 21.51
N ARG A 552 -19.70 -7.92 22.79
CA ARG A 552 -21.09 -7.69 23.18
C ARG A 552 -21.45 -6.23 22.94
N PHE A 553 -22.63 -5.98 22.37
CA PHE A 553 -23.15 -4.66 22.13
C PHE A 553 -24.58 -4.53 22.64
N THR A 554 -24.88 -3.34 23.14
CA THR A 554 -26.24 -2.88 23.40
C THR A 554 -26.66 -1.98 22.24
N TYR A 555 -27.91 -2.11 21.77
CA TYR A 555 -28.38 -1.41 20.58
C TYR A 555 -29.38 -0.31 20.94
N TYR A 556 -29.36 0.77 20.19
CA TYR A 556 -30.43 1.75 20.19
C TYR A 556 -31.70 1.16 19.55
N LYS A 557 -32.88 1.65 19.97
CA LYS A 557 -34.19 1.12 19.51
C LYS A 557 -34.39 1.16 17.99
N ASN A 558 -33.81 2.15 17.33
CA ASN A 558 -33.93 2.36 15.89
C ASN A 558 -32.88 1.63 15.06
N ALA A 559 -31.92 0.97 15.68
CA ALA A 559 -30.95 0.17 14.95
C ALA A 559 -31.61 -1.12 14.44
N ARG A 560 -31.40 -1.46 13.19
CA ARG A 560 -31.86 -2.73 12.64
C ARG A 560 -31.00 -3.87 13.18
N ARG A 561 -31.66 -4.96 13.49
CA ARG A 561 -31.06 -6.14 14.08
C ARG A 561 -31.29 -7.34 13.18
N TYR A 562 -30.23 -7.94 12.67
CA TYR A 562 -30.29 -9.19 11.94
C TYR A 562 -30.07 -10.35 12.91
N LYS A 563 -31.10 -11.20 13.05
CA LYS A 563 -31.09 -12.28 14.05
C LYS A 563 -30.12 -13.42 13.71
N GLU A 564 -29.88 -13.63 12.42
CA GLU A 564 -29.14 -14.80 11.94
C GLU A 564 -28.30 -14.41 10.73
N ILE A 565 -27.02 -14.09 10.95
CA ILE A 565 -26.07 -13.98 9.87
C ILE A 565 -25.06 -15.09 10.03
N VAL A 566 -25.12 -16.05 9.12
CA VAL A 566 -24.08 -17.03 8.92
C VAL A 566 -23.04 -16.37 8.02
N VAL A 567 -21.93 -15.95 8.57
CA VAL A 567 -20.87 -15.26 7.82
C VAL A 567 -20.05 -16.25 7.01
N PHE A 568 -19.97 -17.49 7.48
CA PHE A 568 -19.27 -18.59 6.84
C PHE A 568 -20.07 -19.89 6.97
N GLU A 569 -19.94 -20.77 6.00
CA GLU A 569 -20.66 -22.05 5.97
C GLU A 569 -20.39 -22.95 7.18
N ARG A 570 -19.28 -22.77 7.86
CA ARG A 570 -18.94 -23.48 9.11
C ARG A 570 -19.29 -22.69 10.36
N GLY A 571 -20.28 -21.81 10.27
CA GLY A 571 -20.99 -21.18 11.35
C GLY A 571 -20.13 -20.59 12.47
N THR A 572 -19.93 -19.32 12.43
CA THR A 572 -19.63 -18.56 13.64
C THR A 572 -20.92 -17.84 14.08
N ARG A 573 -21.90 -18.61 14.48
CA ARG A 573 -22.83 -18.06 15.48
C ARG A 573 -22.01 -17.80 16.71
N ASP A 574 -22.03 -16.56 17.23
CA ASP A 574 -21.65 -16.41 18.61
C ASP A 574 -22.62 -17.32 19.41
N SER A 575 -22.05 -18.33 20.03
CA SER A 575 -22.79 -19.24 20.94
C SER A 575 -23.53 -18.52 22.08
N ARG A 576 -23.33 -17.20 22.20
CA ARG A 576 -23.92 -16.30 23.19
C ARG A 576 -25.02 -15.40 22.61
N GLY A 577 -25.37 -15.50 21.34
CA GLY A 577 -26.44 -14.76 20.71
C GLY A 577 -26.12 -13.27 20.41
N ALA A 578 -24.83 -12.88 20.36
CA ALA A 578 -24.48 -11.52 19.95
C ALA A 578 -24.81 -11.28 18.47
N ASN A 579 -25.30 -10.11 18.16
CA ASN A 579 -25.60 -9.74 16.77
C ASN A 579 -24.30 -9.44 16.02
N THR A 580 -24.22 -9.91 14.81
CA THR A 580 -23.05 -9.80 13.96
C THR A 580 -23.15 -8.67 12.93
N LEU A 581 -24.36 -8.21 12.63
CA LEU A 581 -24.60 -7.07 11.75
C LEU A 581 -25.63 -6.12 12.34
N MET A 582 -25.33 -4.83 12.35
CA MET A 582 -26.22 -3.75 12.75
C MET A 582 -26.30 -2.73 11.62
N GLU A 583 -27.48 -2.15 11.48
CA GLU A 583 -27.73 -1.12 10.50
C GLU A 583 -28.53 0.03 11.14
N ASN A 584 -28.06 1.24 10.96
CA ASN A 584 -28.72 2.45 11.41
C ASN A 584 -28.86 3.43 10.25
N THR A 585 -29.94 4.21 10.26
CA THR A 585 -30.20 5.25 9.27
C THR A 585 -30.06 6.61 9.95
N LEU A 586 -29.25 7.48 9.35
CA LEU A 586 -29.08 8.86 9.79
C LEU A 586 -29.40 9.81 8.63
N LYS A 587 -30.43 10.63 8.79
CA LYS A 587 -30.93 11.56 7.74
C LYS A 587 -31.16 10.83 6.40
N LYS A 588 -30.31 11.10 5.39
CA LYS A 588 -30.42 10.53 4.04
C LYS A 588 -29.57 9.28 3.84
N GLY A 589 -28.65 8.99 4.75
CA GLY A 589 -27.66 7.94 4.59
C GLY A 589 -27.83 6.81 5.60
N ARG A 590 -26.88 5.88 5.56
CA ARG A 590 -26.94 4.64 6.31
C ARG A 590 -25.55 4.25 6.82
N ALA A 591 -25.50 3.74 8.04
CA ALA A 591 -24.32 3.17 8.64
C ALA A 591 -24.53 1.68 8.93
N VAL A 592 -23.60 0.86 8.51
CA VAL A 592 -23.61 -0.60 8.70
C VAL A 592 -22.41 -1.00 9.50
N TYR A 593 -22.62 -1.65 10.63
CA TYR A 593 -21.57 -2.16 11.48
C TYR A 593 -21.55 -3.69 11.49
N LEU A 594 -20.42 -4.25 11.11
CA LEU A 594 -20.18 -5.68 11.16
C LEU A 594 -19.42 -6.00 12.45
N ASN A 595 -20.13 -6.56 13.44
CA ASN A 595 -19.53 -6.97 14.71
C ASN A 595 -18.75 -8.28 14.56
N LEU A 596 -17.88 -8.33 13.56
CA LEU A 596 -17.09 -9.51 13.23
C LEU A 596 -15.86 -9.10 12.43
N SER A 597 -14.90 -10.00 12.36
CA SER A 597 -13.76 -9.87 11.48
C SER A 597 -13.94 -10.75 10.24
N PRO A 598 -13.87 -10.19 9.02
CA PRO A 598 -13.98 -10.99 7.79
C PRO A 598 -12.69 -11.77 7.44
N LEU A 599 -11.76 -11.97 8.36
CA LEU A 599 -10.52 -12.71 8.14
C LEU A 599 -10.73 -14.12 7.60
N GLU A 600 -11.84 -14.78 7.98
CA GLU A 600 -12.15 -16.13 7.48
C GLU A 600 -12.36 -16.17 5.96
N TYR A 601 -12.84 -15.07 5.35
CA TYR A 601 -12.92 -14.98 3.90
C TYR A 601 -11.57 -15.16 3.22
N TRP A 602 -10.50 -14.66 3.86
CA TRP A 602 -9.13 -14.88 3.39
C TRP A 602 -8.74 -16.36 3.33
N ASN A 603 -9.17 -17.15 4.29
CA ASN A 603 -8.91 -18.59 4.28
C ASN A 603 -9.65 -19.29 3.13
N HIS A 604 -10.86 -18.85 2.80
CA HIS A 604 -11.59 -19.38 1.65
C HIS A 604 -10.87 -19.01 0.34
N VAL A 605 -10.43 -17.76 0.20
CA VAL A 605 -9.63 -17.29 -0.93
C VAL A 605 -8.34 -18.09 -1.07
N ARG A 606 -7.58 -18.27 0.01
CA ARG A 606 -6.30 -19.03 0.00
C ARG A 606 -6.45 -20.49 -0.34
N ARG A 607 -7.58 -21.10 -0.03
CA ARG A 607 -7.88 -22.51 -0.32
C ARG A 607 -8.60 -22.70 -1.65
N PHE A 608 -8.77 -21.63 -2.43
CA PHE A 608 -9.53 -21.66 -3.69
C PHE A 608 -10.94 -22.23 -3.51
N SER A 609 -11.50 -22.00 -2.35
CA SER A 609 -12.78 -22.55 -1.96
C SER A 609 -13.90 -21.72 -2.57
N ILE A 610 -14.93 -22.38 -3.06
CA ILE A 610 -16.20 -21.75 -3.42
C ILE A 610 -16.94 -21.17 -2.22
N TYR A 611 -16.46 -21.48 -1.03
CA TYR A 611 -16.99 -20.96 0.24
C TYR A 611 -16.89 -19.43 0.34
N GLY A 612 -17.56 -18.87 1.32
CA GLY A 612 -17.67 -17.40 1.44
C GLY A 612 -18.85 -16.83 0.67
N HIS A 613 -19.76 -17.68 0.19
CA HIS A 613 -20.94 -17.27 -0.55
C HIS A 613 -21.83 -16.35 0.30
N GLU A 614 -22.09 -16.69 1.56
CA GLU A 614 -22.88 -15.85 2.48
C GLU A 614 -22.26 -14.50 2.71
N TRP A 615 -20.91 -14.44 2.88
CA TRP A 615 -20.22 -13.18 3.01
C TRP A 615 -20.41 -12.29 1.78
N ARG A 616 -20.19 -12.84 0.59
CA ARG A 616 -20.42 -12.10 -0.66
C ARG A 616 -21.87 -11.67 -0.82
N LYS A 617 -22.80 -12.52 -0.44
CA LYS A 617 -24.24 -12.18 -0.49
C LYS A 617 -24.58 -11.01 0.42
N ILE A 618 -24.10 -11.00 1.68
CA ILE A 618 -24.33 -9.90 2.62
C ILE A 618 -23.78 -8.59 2.04
N ILE A 619 -22.55 -8.59 1.57
CA ILE A 619 -21.94 -7.37 1.02
C ILE A 619 -22.63 -6.95 -0.28
N SER A 620 -22.98 -7.88 -1.16
CA SER A 620 -23.76 -7.60 -2.36
C SER A 620 -25.12 -6.98 -2.05
N ASP A 621 -25.83 -7.48 -1.03
CA ASP A 621 -27.13 -6.93 -0.61
C ASP A 621 -26.99 -5.50 -0.07
N ILE A 622 -25.94 -5.22 0.72
CA ILE A 622 -25.64 -3.87 1.21
C ILE A 622 -25.34 -2.92 0.05
N LEU A 623 -24.49 -3.34 -0.89
CA LEU A 623 -24.13 -2.52 -2.05
C LEU A 623 -25.34 -2.29 -2.96
N SER A 624 -26.13 -3.32 -3.24
CA SER A 624 -27.33 -3.24 -4.08
C SER A 624 -28.39 -2.32 -3.48
N SER A 625 -28.64 -2.43 -2.16
CA SER A 625 -29.56 -1.53 -1.46
C SER A 625 -29.04 -0.10 -1.34
N SER A 626 -27.76 0.12 -1.64
CA SER A 626 -27.12 1.45 -1.78
C SER A 626 -27.18 1.98 -3.22
N GLY A 627 -27.87 1.28 -4.13
CA GLY A 627 -28.00 1.65 -5.53
C GLY A 627 -26.80 1.27 -6.41
N LEU A 628 -25.90 0.41 -5.91
CA LEU A 628 -24.72 -0.03 -6.66
C LEU A 628 -24.96 -1.42 -7.26
N GLN A 629 -24.66 -1.57 -8.54
CA GLN A 629 -24.64 -2.82 -9.26
C GLN A 629 -23.35 -2.91 -10.08
N PRO A 630 -22.76 -4.09 -10.23
CA PRO A 630 -21.62 -4.26 -11.13
C PRO A 630 -21.96 -3.81 -12.55
N ARG A 631 -21.07 -3.09 -13.19
CA ARG A 631 -21.25 -2.61 -14.58
C ARG A 631 -21.27 -3.75 -15.60
N VAL A 632 -20.70 -4.87 -15.26
CA VAL A 632 -20.77 -6.12 -16.00
C VAL A 632 -20.75 -7.29 -15.03
N ARG A 633 -21.53 -8.32 -15.29
CA ARG A 633 -21.45 -9.61 -14.60
C ARG A 633 -20.85 -10.63 -15.55
N VAL A 634 -19.81 -11.29 -15.12
CA VAL A 634 -19.13 -12.30 -15.93
C VAL A 634 -19.44 -13.67 -15.36
N TYR A 635 -19.85 -14.61 -16.19
CA TYR A 635 -20.19 -15.98 -15.83
C TYR A 635 -19.27 -16.94 -16.56
N GLU A 636 -18.73 -17.90 -15.84
CA GLU A 636 -17.90 -18.96 -16.37
C GLU A 636 -18.73 -20.24 -16.45
N ASN A 637 -18.88 -20.80 -17.66
CA ASN A 637 -19.68 -22.00 -17.90
C ASN A 637 -21.11 -21.97 -17.30
N GLY A 638 -21.74 -20.78 -17.29
CA GLY A 638 -23.09 -20.60 -16.77
C GLY A 638 -23.18 -20.38 -15.25
N ASN A 639 -22.09 -20.52 -14.52
CA ASN A 639 -22.02 -20.26 -13.09
C ASN A 639 -21.53 -18.85 -12.80
N SER A 640 -22.00 -18.25 -11.71
CA SER A 640 -21.43 -16.97 -11.25
C SER A 640 -19.97 -17.22 -10.83
N PRO A 641 -18.99 -16.59 -11.48
CA PRO A 641 -17.61 -16.89 -11.20
C PRO A 641 -17.16 -16.17 -9.96
N ASN A 642 -16.77 -16.91 -9.00
CA ASN A 642 -15.81 -16.44 -8.04
C ASN A 642 -14.48 -16.33 -8.80
N MET A 643 -13.66 -15.31 -8.56
CA MET A 643 -12.28 -15.25 -9.06
C MET A 643 -12.09 -14.63 -10.45
N ILE A 644 -13.07 -13.95 -11.02
CA ILE A 644 -12.84 -13.07 -12.18
C ILE A 644 -12.96 -11.62 -11.73
N GLU A 645 -11.90 -10.88 -11.91
CA GLU A 645 -11.85 -9.44 -11.66
C GLU A 645 -12.14 -8.69 -12.95
N THR A 646 -12.88 -7.60 -12.81
CA THR A 646 -13.19 -6.66 -13.89
C THR A 646 -12.60 -5.30 -13.55
N LEU A 647 -11.82 -4.72 -14.49
CA LEU A 647 -11.16 -3.45 -14.33
C LEU A 647 -11.60 -2.50 -15.43
N TRP A 648 -11.99 -1.30 -15.04
CA TRP A 648 -12.47 -0.28 -15.96
C TRP A 648 -11.47 0.85 -16.12
N TRP A 649 -11.26 1.22 -17.38
CA TRP A 649 -10.36 2.29 -17.76
C TRP A 649 -11.06 3.25 -18.71
N LYS A 650 -10.75 4.53 -18.62
CA LYS A 650 -11.33 5.58 -19.46
C LYS A 650 -10.21 6.38 -20.14
N HIS A 651 -10.35 6.58 -21.46
CA HIS A 651 -9.48 7.44 -22.25
C HIS A 651 -10.35 8.36 -23.11
N ASN A 652 -10.45 9.64 -22.72
CA ASN A 652 -11.45 10.55 -23.24
C ASN A 652 -12.85 9.96 -23.04
N ASP A 653 -13.63 9.81 -24.12
CA ASP A 653 -14.97 9.21 -24.17
C ASP A 653 -15.00 7.69 -24.35
N LYS A 654 -13.82 7.06 -24.47
CA LYS A 654 -13.70 5.62 -24.67
C LYS A 654 -13.54 4.89 -23.35
N GLN A 655 -14.32 3.82 -23.18
CA GLN A 655 -14.21 2.92 -22.02
C GLN A 655 -13.59 1.59 -22.43
N TYR A 656 -12.71 1.09 -21.57
CA TYR A 656 -12.08 -0.21 -21.73
C TYR A 656 -12.38 -1.06 -20.52
N LEU A 657 -12.79 -2.30 -20.77
CA LEU A 657 -13.00 -3.34 -19.76
C LEU A 657 -11.87 -4.35 -19.87
N CYS A 658 -11.16 -4.58 -18.77
CA CYS A 658 -10.25 -5.70 -18.66
C CYS A 658 -10.86 -6.79 -17.78
N ILE A 659 -10.70 -8.04 -18.19
CA ILE A 659 -11.12 -9.22 -17.44
C ILE A 659 -9.88 -10.06 -17.18
N VAL A 660 -9.63 -10.39 -15.92
CA VAL A 660 -8.50 -11.23 -15.50
C VAL A 660 -8.96 -12.22 -14.43
N LYS A 661 -8.45 -13.45 -14.47
CA LYS A 661 -8.65 -14.40 -13.38
C LYS A 661 -7.88 -13.91 -12.17
N ASN A 662 -8.55 -13.84 -11.03
CA ASN A 662 -7.94 -13.38 -9.78
C ASN A 662 -8.36 -14.29 -8.61
N PRO A 663 -7.83 -15.54 -8.58
CA PRO A 663 -8.29 -16.54 -7.60
C PRO A 663 -7.78 -16.27 -6.18
N THR A 664 -6.53 -15.76 -6.06
CA THR A 664 -5.89 -15.50 -4.78
C THR A 664 -4.62 -14.67 -4.98
N GLU A 665 -3.89 -14.45 -3.91
CA GLU A 665 -2.60 -13.76 -3.98
C GLU A 665 -1.55 -14.53 -4.79
N LYS A 666 -0.71 -13.76 -5.47
CA LYS A 666 0.48 -14.20 -6.19
C LYS A 666 1.33 -15.20 -5.43
N LYS A 667 1.61 -14.93 -4.14
CA LYS A 667 2.44 -15.80 -3.30
C LYS A 667 1.80 -17.16 -3.04
N GLU A 668 0.49 -17.21 -2.89
CA GLU A 668 -0.26 -18.45 -2.68
C GLU A 668 -0.33 -19.25 -3.98
N LEU A 669 -0.53 -18.59 -5.12
CA LEU A 669 -0.46 -19.23 -6.43
C LEU A 669 0.91 -19.88 -6.67
N ALA A 670 1.98 -19.19 -6.35
CA ALA A 670 3.34 -19.69 -6.53
C ALA A 670 3.66 -20.95 -5.70
N LYS A 671 2.98 -21.15 -4.57
CA LYS A 671 3.16 -22.33 -3.71
C LYS A 671 2.51 -23.61 -4.29
N LEU A 672 1.59 -23.48 -5.22
CA LEU A 672 0.82 -24.60 -5.74
C LEU A 672 1.56 -25.39 -6.82
N GLY A 673 2.58 -24.79 -7.47
CA GLY A 673 3.29 -25.45 -8.56
C GLY A 673 2.34 -25.97 -9.64
N ASP A 674 2.50 -27.21 -10.07
CA ASP A 674 1.68 -27.81 -11.13
C ASP A 674 0.21 -28.04 -10.72
N ALA A 675 -0.10 -28.12 -9.43
CA ALA A 675 -1.48 -28.24 -8.92
C ALA A 675 -2.36 -27.03 -9.26
N ILE A 676 -1.76 -25.92 -9.69
CA ILE A 676 -2.43 -24.68 -10.08
C ILE A 676 -3.38 -24.89 -11.27
N GLU A 677 -3.08 -25.85 -12.17
CA GLU A 677 -3.91 -26.13 -13.34
C GLU A 677 -5.33 -26.62 -12.99
N GLY A 678 -5.47 -27.34 -11.89
CA GLY A 678 -6.77 -27.79 -11.41
C GLY A 678 -7.66 -26.67 -10.86
N ILE A 679 -7.08 -25.49 -10.55
CA ILE A 679 -7.76 -24.38 -9.90
C ILE A 679 -8.07 -23.25 -10.87
N THR A 680 -7.11 -22.85 -11.68
CA THR A 680 -7.27 -21.75 -12.65
C THR A 680 -7.92 -22.20 -13.95
N GLY A 681 -7.91 -23.52 -14.19
CA GLY A 681 -8.68 -24.13 -15.26
C GLY A 681 -8.04 -24.04 -16.65
N GLN A 682 -8.74 -24.64 -17.58
CA GLN A 682 -8.48 -24.55 -19.02
C GLN A 682 -9.16 -23.29 -19.58
N THR A 683 -8.88 -22.95 -20.84
CA THR A 683 -9.63 -21.94 -21.58
C THR A 683 -11.12 -22.22 -21.47
N VAL A 684 -11.90 -21.23 -21.03
CA VAL A 684 -13.31 -21.36 -20.77
C VAL A 684 -14.14 -20.41 -21.63
N ASN A 685 -15.40 -20.75 -21.81
CA ASN A 685 -16.37 -19.81 -22.34
C ASN A 685 -16.90 -18.92 -21.21
N ILE A 686 -16.85 -17.63 -21.43
CA ILE A 686 -17.45 -16.63 -20.53
C ILE A 686 -18.68 -16.03 -21.17
N LEU A 687 -19.65 -15.70 -20.31
CA LEU A 687 -20.82 -14.90 -20.64
C LEU A 687 -20.74 -13.59 -19.87
N MET A 688 -20.61 -12.48 -20.56
CA MET A 688 -20.65 -11.14 -20.01
C MET A 688 -22.06 -10.57 -20.13
N LYS A 689 -22.66 -10.16 -19.00
CA LYS A 689 -23.99 -9.53 -18.95
C LYS A 689 -23.89 -8.08 -18.51
N PHE A 690 -24.28 -7.18 -19.38
CA PHE A 690 -24.37 -5.74 -19.09
C PHE A 690 -25.81 -5.34 -18.73
N PRO A 691 -26.00 -4.37 -17.81
CA PRO A 691 -27.33 -3.87 -17.48
C PRO A 691 -28.01 -3.16 -18.65
N ASN A 692 -27.23 -2.49 -19.50
CA ASN A 692 -27.67 -1.77 -20.70
C ASN A 692 -27.02 -2.33 -21.94
N PRO A 693 -27.67 -2.17 -23.14
CA PRO A 693 -27.04 -2.58 -24.39
C PRO A 693 -25.76 -1.78 -24.69
N VAL A 694 -24.68 -2.48 -24.96
CA VAL A 694 -23.39 -1.92 -25.37
C VAL A 694 -22.94 -2.50 -26.72
N GLU A 695 -21.98 -1.87 -27.38
CA GLU A 695 -21.23 -2.46 -28.48
C GLU A 695 -19.87 -2.90 -27.94
N LEU A 696 -19.48 -4.15 -28.18
CA LEU A 696 -18.31 -4.76 -27.56
C LEU A 696 -17.33 -5.28 -28.63
N THR A 697 -16.05 -4.92 -28.48
CA THR A 697 -14.97 -5.41 -29.33
C THR A 697 -13.84 -5.96 -28.46
N ASN A 698 -13.41 -7.20 -28.67
CA ASN A 698 -12.22 -7.76 -28.05
C ASN A 698 -10.98 -7.20 -28.76
N LEU A 699 -10.18 -6.40 -28.04
CA LEU A 699 -9.02 -5.70 -28.59
C LEU A 699 -7.78 -6.59 -28.77
N ARG A 700 -7.73 -7.77 -28.15
CA ARG A 700 -6.62 -8.72 -28.36
C ARG A 700 -6.80 -9.47 -29.68
N THR A 701 -8.01 -9.89 -29.97
CA THR A 701 -8.35 -10.66 -31.19
C THR A 701 -8.89 -9.79 -32.31
N MET A 702 -9.16 -8.50 -32.04
CA MET A 702 -9.84 -7.56 -32.93
C MET A 702 -11.24 -8.04 -33.37
N LYS A 703 -11.84 -8.97 -32.62
CA LYS A 703 -13.15 -9.52 -32.88
C LYS A 703 -14.25 -8.58 -32.40
N GLN A 704 -15.11 -8.16 -33.29
CA GLN A 704 -16.36 -7.48 -32.95
C GLN A 704 -17.36 -8.52 -32.42
N LEU A 705 -17.76 -8.38 -31.15
CA LEU A 705 -18.75 -9.25 -30.52
C LEU A 705 -20.20 -8.79 -30.81
N GLY A 706 -20.34 -7.61 -31.42
CA GLY A 706 -21.61 -7.05 -31.82
C GLY A 706 -22.21 -6.09 -30.79
N LYS A 707 -23.53 -5.90 -30.84
CA LYS A 707 -24.30 -5.00 -29.99
C LYS A 707 -25.37 -5.77 -29.24
N GLY A 708 -25.44 -5.60 -27.94
CA GLY A 708 -26.38 -6.30 -27.06
C GLY A 708 -26.10 -6.10 -25.58
N ARG A 709 -26.71 -6.96 -24.77
CA ARG A 709 -26.45 -7.03 -23.32
C ARG A 709 -25.64 -8.25 -22.95
N ASP A 710 -25.78 -9.34 -23.68
CA ASP A 710 -25.19 -10.63 -23.41
C ASP A 710 -24.16 -10.95 -24.49
N PHE A 711 -22.92 -11.23 -24.08
CA PHE A 711 -21.81 -11.52 -25.00
C PHE A 711 -21.07 -12.78 -24.57
N HIS A 712 -20.80 -13.64 -25.52
CA HIS A 712 -19.99 -14.84 -25.34
C HIS A 712 -18.59 -14.62 -25.92
N ASP A 713 -17.58 -15.01 -25.18
CA ASP A 713 -16.18 -15.00 -25.65
C ASP A 713 -15.38 -16.10 -24.99
N HIS A 714 -14.18 -16.37 -25.54
CA HIS A 714 -13.22 -17.28 -24.95
C HIS A 714 -12.31 -16.53 -24.00
N PHE A 715 -11.95 -17.18 -22.90
CA PHE A 715 -11.09 -16.61 -21.85
C PHE A 715 -10.01 -17.62 -21.45
N ASN A 716 -8.74 -17.21 -21.61
CA ASN A 716 -7.60 -17.94 -21.08
C ASN A 716 -7.32 -17.45 -19.64
N PRO A 717 -7.42 -18.31 -18.62
CA PRO A 717 -7.25 -17.89 -17.23
C PRO A 717 -5.83 -17.43 -16.86
N TRP A 718 -4.85 -17.70 -17.74
CA TRP A 718 -3.45 -17.26 -17.55
C TRP A 718 -3.13 -15.91 -18.22
N GLU A 719 -4.12 -15.27 -18.77
CA GLU A 719 -4.02 -14.04 -19.51
C GLU A 719 -5.14 -13.09 -19.11
N ALA A 720 -5.22 -11.94 -19.76
CA ALA A 720 -6.36 -11.04 -19.62
C ALA A 720 -7.02 -10.79 -20.98
N ASN A 721 -8.33 -10.60 -20.98
CA ASN A 721 -9.01 -10.01 -22.12
C ASN A 721 -9.18 -8.51 -21.93
N VAL A 722 -9.06 -7.75 -22.99
CA VAL A 722 -9.26 -6.30 -23.01
C VAL A 722 -10.30 -5.98 -24.07
N TYR A 723 -11.36 -5.28 -23.67
CA TYR A 723 -12.48 -4.93 -24.52
C TYR A 723 -12.64 -3.43 -24.63
N TRP A 724 -12.96 -2.97 -25.82
CA TRP A 724 -13.52 -1.65 -26.00
C TRP A 724 -15.04 -1.73 -25.83
N VAL A 725 -15.58 -0.92 -24.92
CA VAL A 725 -17.01 -0.84 -24.61
C VAL A 725 -17.54 0.50 -25.14
N LYS A 726 -18.47 0.45 -26.05
CA LYS A 726 -19.21 1.63 -26.52
C LYS A 726 -20.60 1.64 -25.91
N ASP A 727 -20.87 2.57 -25.05
CA ASP A 727 -22.19 2.84 -24.50
C ASP A 727 -22.86 3.97 -25.30
N LYS A 728 -24.12 3.78 -25.70
CA LYS A 728 -24.88 4.81 -26.42
C LYS A 728 -25.50 5.88 -25.52
N THR A 729 -25.46 5.70 -24.20
CA THR A 729 -26.10 6.61 -23.25
C THR A 729 -25.25 7.86 -22.94
N PHE A 730 -24.03 7.95 -23.47
CA PHE A 730 -23.10 9.07 -23.28
C PHE A 730 -22.77 9.84 -24.57
N GLN A 731 -23.69 9.86 -25.54
CA GLN A 731 -23.63 10.79 -26.67
C GLN A 731 -24.52 11.97 -26.44
#